data_29843af5c7b87396022d94b188c30c07
#
_entry.id   29843af5c7b87396022d94b188c30c07
#
_cell.length_a   1.000
_cell.length_b   1.000
_cell.length_c   1.000
_cell.angle_alpha   90.00
_cell.angle_beta   90.00
_cell.angle_gamma   90.00
#
_symmetry.space_group_name_H-M   'P 1'
#
loop_
_entity.id
_entity.type
_entity.pdbx_description
1 polymer ?
#
loop_
_entity_poly.entity_id
_entity_poly.type
_entity_poly.pdbx_seq_one_letter_code
_entity_poly.pdbx_strand_id
1 'polypeptide(L)'
;MDKLKLSAYEIIEVRKIADIESMGYILRHKKSGARVCVISNEDDNKVFSIGFRTPPEDETGVPHIIEHTTLCGSDKFPVKDPFIELAKGSLNTFLNAMTYPEKTLYPVASYNERDFKNLMEVYLDAVFHPNITKYKEIFMQEGWHYELESEDAPLTINGVVYNEMKGAYSSPDEVLETAIMEALFPDNTYSKNSGGNPEKIPELTYENYLAFYHKYYHPCNSYIYLYGDMDIEERLTWLDEEYLSHYDANEVEVHSQIQLQKPFDAVVSERRTYPITEDEPEEKHTYLSYNKVVGTVLDRELYQAFSILDYVLVSAPGAPVRQALIDAGIGEDVYGSFEDGMLQPMFSIVAKNADESDQTRFVQIIEETLQKLVKEGLNQDSLLAGINSAEFRFREADYGQFPKGLLYGLQCMESWLFDDIKPFIHLECLDTLQFLREQIKTGYFEDLIQKYLLDNAHGAVVVVAPEKGLNRAKEQALAEKLAAYKAGLSDEEVQALIAQTRHLREYQEEPSKEEDLLKIPMLGREDMKKEAMPFSNKEENMGEIPVVRHEAPANGIDYITLMFECNDIAEEEVPYLGLLRAVLGYVNTRSYSYADLANAINIYTGGITSGVSMYPDLKNHDAMAVKFEIRMKVLESNLEHAMKLAEEILNSSDLHDTKRLAELIAQVKSRLQVNLSSSGHTVAAMRALSYESVYAFYNDATIGIAYNQMIRRLDEQMKENPQAVAEKLQQLIEKVFVRKRMLISFTGEEGSYEKASPIMQKYLKKLPEGTPAQAAIHPVLSKKNEGFTDASQIQYVARSGNFISHGYAYHGTLKILKMILSYEYLWMNIRVKGGAYGCMSSFLRTGDSYFVSYRDPNLAKTNAVYEKIPEYVASFDPDERDMTKYIIGTFGALDTPLNPEAKGSRSMAAYLEHLTYEEIQKERDEILTATPADIRSLSDLIASILSDQCLCVVGNEHAIREESGMFTSIQGLCE
;
A
#
# COMPACT_ATOMS: atom_id res chain seq x y z
N MET A 1 13.12 39.40 3.25
CA MET A 1 12.44 38.55 2.26
C MET A 1 12.56 39.30 0.91
N ASP A 2 13.44 38.84 0.04
CA ASP A 2 13.49 39.35 -1.32
C ASP A 2 12.18 38.94 -2.00
N LYS A 3 11.54 39.94 -2.64
CA LYS A 3 10.28 39.67 -3.37
C LYS A 3 10.61 38.81 -4.59
N LEU A 4 10.02 37.64 -4.70
CA LEU A 4 10.07 36.82 -5.91
C LEU A 4 9.71 37.67 -7.14
N LYS A 5 10.52 37.63 -8.21
CA LYS A 5 10.33 38.40 -9.44
C LYS A 5 9.56 37.56 -10.48
N LEU A 6 8.31 37.26 -10.20
CA LEU A 6 7.44 36.40 -11.01
C LEU A 6 6.36 37.27 -11.70
N SER A 7 6.66 37.84 -12.85
CA SER A 7 5.74 38.72 -13.57
C SER A 7 4.48 38.02 -14.09
N ALA A 8 4.59 36.76 -14.46
CA ALA A 8 3.49 35.94 -14.97
C ALA A 8 2.52 35.46 -13.86
N TYR A 9 2.92 35.55 -12.61
CA TYR A 9 2.12 35.06 -11.48
C TYR A 9 1.61 36.19 -10.61
N GLU A 10 0.45 36.00 -10.03
CA GLU A 10 -0.08 36.73 -8.89
C GLU A 10 0.31 35.94 -7.62
N ILE A 11 1.02 36.59 -6.72
CA ILE A 11 1.35 36.02 -5.41
C ILE A 11 0.19 36.36 -4.47
N ILE A 12 -0.59 35.31 -4.09
CA ILE A 12 -1.78 35.47 -3.25
C ILE A 12 -1.34 35.52 -1.78
N GLU A 13 -0.48 34.60 -1.36
CA GLU A 13 0.02 34.52 0.01
C GLU A 13 1.45 33.99 0.07
N VAL A 14 2.23 34.50 1.03
CA VAL A 14 3.54 33.95 1.43
C VAL A 14 3.58 33.90 2.94
N ARG A 15 3.74 32.74 3.54
CA ARG A 15 3.81 32.58 4.98
C ARG A 15 4.73 31.44 5.42
N LYS A 16 5.19 31.52 6.66
CA LYS A 16 5.89 30.41 7.29
C LYS A 16 4.86 29.38 7.80
N ILE A 17 5.03 28.12 7.42
CA ILE A 17 4.31 26.97 7.97
C ILE A 17 5.22 26.40 9.06
N ALA A 18 5.00 26.85 10.32
CA ALA A 18 5.93 26.59 11.41
C ALA A 18 6.01 25.09 11.77
N ASP A 19 4.89 24.40 11.69
CA ASP A 19 4.75 23.00 12.10
C ASP A 19 5.60 22.02 11.28
N ILE A 20 5.91 22.40 10.04
CA ILE A 20 6.76 21.63 9.11
C ILE A 20 8.04 22.39 8.71
N GLU A 21 8.41 23.45 9.45
CA GLU A 21 9.62 24.25 9.24
C GLU A 21 9.82 24.75 7.80
N SER A 22 8.75 25.10 7.10
CA SER A 22 8.76 25.41 5.67
C SER A 22 8.20 26.80 5.37
N MET A 23 8.50 27.33 4.18
CA MET A 23 7.84 28.52 3.63
C MET A 23 6.78 28.08 2.61
N GLY A 24 5.55 28.51 2.83
CA GLY A 24 4.42 28.26 1.93
C GLY A 24 4.16 29.46 1.01
N TYR A 25 3.91 29.16 -0.26
CA TYR A 25 3.53 30.15 -1.28
C TYR A 25 2.24 29.70 -1.97
N ILE A 26 1.28 30.60 -2.08
CA ILE A 26 0.06 30.43 -2.88
C ILE A 26 0.12 31.42 -4.02
N LEU A 27 0.10 30.92 -5.26
CA LEU A 27 0.20 31.74 -6.46
C LEU A 27 -0.89 31.34 -7.47
N ARG A 28 -1.20 32.25 -8.37
CA ARG A 28 -2.04 32.00 -9.54
C ARG A 28 -1.36 32.51 -10.80
N HIS A 29 -1.28 31.68 -11.82
CA HIS A 29 -0.79 32.12 -13.13
C HIS A 29 -1.82 33.02 -13.81
N LYS A 30 -1.43 34.24 -14.18
CA LYS A 30 -2.36 35.31 -14.61
C LYS A 30 -3.10 34.98 -15.88
N LYS A 31 -2.43 34.38 -16.87
CA LYS A 31 -3.00 34.13 -18.19
C LYS A 31 -3.84 32.81 -18.17
N SER A 32 -3.26 31.73 -17.75
CA SER A 32 -3.92 30.41 -17.81
C SER A 32 -4.87 30.14 -16.64
N GLY A 33 -4.77 30.92 -15.53
CA GLY A 33 -5.55 30.67 -14.32
C GLY A 33 -5.08 29.49 -13.46
N ALA A 34 -3.99 28.84 -13.80
CA ALA A 34 -3.44 27.71 -13.04
C ALA A 34 -3.15 28.11 -11.59
N ARG A 35 -3.53 27.23 -10.65
CA ARG A 35 -3.24 27.36 -9.22
C ARG A 35 -1.89 26.74 -8.94
N VAL A 36 -1.07 27.43 -8.15
CA VAL A 36 0.27 26.95 -7.77
C VAL A 36 0.45 27.05 -6.27
N CYS A 37 0.85 25.96 -5.65
CA CYS A 37 1.24 25.87 -4.25
C CYS A 37 2.70 25.41 -4.16
N VAL A 38 3.53 26.15 -3.43
CA VAL A 38 4.93 25.78 -3.20
C VAL A 38 5.19 25.68 -1.70
N ILE A 39 5.79 24.57 -1.28
CA ILE A 39 6.34 24.38 0.08
C ILE A 39 7.87 24.29 -0.05
N SER A 40 8.56 25.37 0.31
CA SER A 40 10.01 25.48 0.20
C SER A 40 10.67 25.18 1.55
N ASN A 41 11.65 24.28 1.54
CA ASN A 41 12.48 23.90 2.69
C ASN A 41 13.82 23.31 2.20
N GLU A 42 14.61 22.70 3.08
CA GLU A 42 15.93 22.12 2.80
C GLU A 42 15.89 20.61 2.42
N ASP A 43 14.70 20.05 2.16
CA ASP A 43 14.57 18.64 1.75
C ASP A 43 15.01 18.48 0.28
N ASP A 44 16.04 17.69 0.04
CA ASP A 44 16.57 17.43 -1.30
C ASP A 44 15.69 16.45 -2.11
N ASN A 45 14.79 15.70 -1.46
CA ASN A 45 13.81 14.84 -2.14
C ASN A 45 12.61 15.66 -2.61
N LYS A 46 12.78 16.30 -3.76
CA LYS A 46 11.80 17.22 -4.35
C LYS A 46 10.59 16.50 -4.88
N VAL A 47 9.43 17.14 -4.73
CA VAL A 47 8.16 16.62 -5.24
C VAL A 47 7.50 17.64 -6.14
N PHE A 48 7.03 17.18 -7.28
CA PHE A 48 6.10 17.88 -8.16
C PHE A 48 4.82 17.06 -8.29
N SER A 49 3.70 17.74 -8.33
CA SER A 49 2.42 17.13 -8.72
C SER A 49 1.61 18.13 -9.54
N ILE A 50 1.00 17.65 -10.61
CA ILE A 50 -0.09 18.37 -11.26
C ILE A 50 -1.37 17.54 -11.10
N GLY A 51 -2.43 18.20 -10.65
CA GLY A 51 -3.74 17.58 -10.46
C GLY A 51 -4.85 18.38 -11.11
N PHE A 52 -5.95 17.70 -11.39
CA PHE A 52 -7.17 18.29 -11.93
C PHE A 52 -8.37 17.84 -11.12
N ARG A 53 -9.38 18.71 -10.96
CA ARG A 53 -10.69 18.21 -10.53
C ARG A 53 -11.34 17.48 -11.71
N THR A 54 -11.66 16.20 -11.50
CA THR A 54 -12.18 15.27 -12.51
C THR A 54 -13.42 14.55 -12.00
N PRO A 55 -14.48 15.27 -11.57
CA PRO A 55 -15.67 14.65 -11.02
C PRO A 55 -16.37 13.78 -12.07
N PRO A 56 -16.53 12.47 -11.85
CA PRO A 56 -17.28 11.59 -12.75
C PRO A 56 -18.77 11.95 -12.77
N GLU A 57 -19.38 11.84 -13.95
CA GLU A 57 -20.83 12.03 -14.15
C GLU A 57 -21.58 10.71 -14.20
N ASP A 58 -20.86 9.62 -14.44
CA ASP A 58 -21.36 8.24 -14.51
C ASP A 58 -20.31 7.25 -13.93
N GLU A 59 -20.58 5.95 -14.06
CA GLU A 59 -19.74 4.89 -13.53
C GLU A 59 -18.87 4.21 -14.62
N THR A 60 -18.64 4.87 -15.75
CA THR A 60 -17.83 4.31 -16.85
C THR A 60 -16.33 4.33 -16.57
N GLY A 61 -15.89 4.92 -15.44
CA GLY A 61 -14.48 5.01 -15.06
C GLY A 61 -13.66 5.93 -15.96
N VAL A 62 -14.29 6.88 -16.64
CA VAL A 62 -13.60 7.78 -17.56
C VAL A 62 -12.43 8.55 -16.92
N PRO A 63 -12.48 9.02 -15.63
CA PRO A 63 -11.31 9.65 -15.00
C PRO A 63 -10.13 8.70 -14.89
N HIS A 64 -10.35 7.45 -14.50
CA HIS A 64 -9.33 6.41 -14.34
C HIS A 64 -8.72 6.00 -15.70
N ILE A 65 -9.55 5.80 -16.70
CA ILE A 65 -9.06 5.50 -18.05
C ILE A 65 -8.21 6.64 -18.61
N ILE A 66 -8.57 7.91 -18.34
CA ILE A 66 -7.76 9.06 -18.76
C ILE A 66 -6.44 9.10 -17.97
N GLU A 67 -6.45 8.79 -16.69
CA GLU A 67 -5.23 8.69 -15.88
C GLU A 67 -4.21 7.77 -16.56
N HIS A 68 -4.60 6.54 -16.88
CA HIS A 68 -3.76 5.57 -17.57
C HIS A 68 -3.29 6.07 -18.94
N THR A 69 -4.21 6.56 -19.74
CA THR A 69 -3.98 6.84 -21.14
C THR A 69 -3.17 8.12 -21.41
N THR A 70 -3.23 9.13 -20.54
CA THR A 70 -2.43 10.35 -20.69
C THR A 70 -0.94 10.06 -20.60
N LEU A 71 -0.52 9.04 -19.85
CA LEU A 71 0.87 8.61 -19.74
C LEU A 71 1.36 7.74 -20.91
N CYS A 72 0.49 7.44 -21.91
CA CYS A 72 0.81 6.63 -23.07
C CYS A 72 1.28 7.46 -24.28
N GLY A 73 2.19 8.42 -24.05
CA GLY A 73 2.79 9.26 -25.08
C GLY A 73 2.17 10.62 -25.25
N SER A 74 2.98 11.55 -25.72
CA SER A 74 2.62 12.97 -25.87
C SER A 74 3.26 13.59 -27.12
N ASP A 75 2.96 14.85 -27.38
CA ASP A 75 3.47 15.56 -28.56
C ASP A 75 4.99 15.67 -28.57
N LYS A 76 5.58 16.03 -27.44
CA LYS A 76 7.04 16.17 -27.28
C LYS A 76 7.72 14.80 -27.11
N PHE A 77 7.04 13.87 -26.49
CA PHE A 77 7.53 12.53 -26.18
C PHE A 77 6.63 11.45 -26.81
N PRO A 78 6.66 11.26 -28.15
CA PRO A 78 5.69 10.43 -28.88
C PRO A 78 6.04 8.92 -28.82
N VAL A 79 6.66 8.46 -27.75
CA VAL A 79 6.85 7.03 -27.47
C VAL A 79 5.56 6.44 -26.92
N LYS A 80 5.36 5.13 -27.07
CA LYS A 80 4.12 4.47 -26.61
C LYS A 80 3.92 4.50 -25.11
N ASP A 81 5.01 4.47 -24.34
CA ASP A 81 4.97 4.43 -22.89
C ASP A 81 6.13 5.24 -22.26
N PRO A 82 6.04 6.59 -22.25
CA PRO A 82 7.04 7.43 -21.59
C PRO A 82 7.19 7.15 -20.10
N PHE A 83 6.09 6.74 -19.44
CA PHE A 83 6.10 6.38 -18.02
C PHE A 83 7.08 5.22 -17.76
N ILE A 84 7.01 4.16 -18.55
CA ILE A 84 7.92 3.02 -18.44
C ILE A 84 9.35 3.41 -18.81
N GLU A 85 9.55 4.27 -19.78
CA GLU A 85 10.88 4.79 -20.12
C GLU A 85 11.52 5.57 -18.94
N LEU A 86 10.72 6.36 -18.23
CA LEU A 86 11.16 7.04 -17.00
C LEU A 86 11.41 6.05 -15.86
N ALA A 87 10.52 5.10 -15.63
CA ALA A 87 10.69 4.09 -14.59
C ALA A 87 12.00 3.29 -14.76
N LYS A 88 12.40 3.03 -16.01
CA LYS A 88 13.65 2.34 -16.35
C LYS A 88 14.89 3.22 -16.23
N GLY A 89 14.76 4.53 -16.39
CA GLY A 89 15.89 5.41 -16.66
C GLY A 89 15.98 6.68 -15.82
N SER A 90 15.34 6.74 -14.66
CA SER A 90 15.42 7.88 -13.74
C SER A 90 15.84 7.49 -12.32
N LEU A 91 16.22 8.50 -11.52
CA LEU A 91 16.48 8.38 -10.09
C LEU A 91 15.24 8.75 -9.26
N ASN A 92 14.06 8.45 -9.81
CA ASN A 92 12.82 8.76 -9.13
C ASN A 92 12.75 8.07 -7.75
N THR A 93 12.23 8.78 -6.78
CA THR A 93 11.84 8.24 -5.47
C THR A 93 10.34 7.99 -5.40
N PHE A 94 9.61 8.57 -6.36
CA PHE A 94 8.19 8.31 -6.60
C PHE A 94 7.83 8.64 -8.05
N LEU A 95 7.08 7.75 -8.67
CA LEU A 95 6.59 7.90 -10.04
C LEU A 95 5.26 7.17 -10.14
N ASN A 96 4.15 7.90 -10.25
CA ASN A 96 2.80 7.31 -10.35
C ASN A 96 1.79 8.32 -10.89
N ALA A 97 0.56 7.86 -11.09
CA ALA A 97 -0.65 8.68 -11.19
C ALA A 97 -1.70 8.12 -10.25
N MET A 98 -2.70 8.91 -9.87
CA MET A 98 -3.68 8.56 -8.85
C MET A 98 -5.04 9.15 -9.18
N THR A 99 -6.06 8.32 -9.32
CA THR A 99 -7.45 8.74 -9.45
C THR A 99 -8.18 8.60 -8.10
N TYR A 100 -8.77 9.69 -7.67
CA TYR A 100 -9.62 9.81 -6.49
C TYR A 100 -11.07 10.06 -6.91
N PRO A 101 -12.04 10.05 -5.99
CA PRO A 101 -13.45 10.26 -6.36
C PRO A 101 -13.75 11.55 -7.16
N GLU A 102 -12.97 12.63 -6.93
CA GLU A 102 -13.23 13.93 -7.56
C GLU A 102 -11.99 14.58 -8.18
N LYS A 103 -10.82 13.95 -8.12
CA LYS A 103 -9.55 14.49 -8.61
C LYS A 103 -8.66 13.40 -9.19
N THR A 104 -7.82 13.79 -10.16
CA THR A 104 -6.75 12.94 -10.69
C THR A 104 -5.42 13.67 -10.54
N LEU A 105 -4.42 13.02 -9.95
CA LEU A 105 -3.11 13.57 -9.62
C LEU A 105 -1.99 12.84 -10.35
N TYR A 106 -0.98 13.58 -10.77
CA TYR A 106 0.21 13.09 -11.47
C TYR A 106 1.46 13.51 -10.70
N PRO A 107 1.81 12.81 -9.60
CA PRO A 107 2.95 13.14 -8.76
C PRO A 107 4.24 12.45 -9.21
N VAL A 108 5.36 13.16 -9.10
CA VAL A 108 6.72 12.65 -9.26
C VAL A 108 7.63 13.19 -8.18
N ALA A 109 8.66 12.42 -7.81
CA ALA A 109 9.67 12.85 -6.86
C ALA A 109 11.07 12.36 -7.25
N SER A 110 12.08 13.20 -7.00
CA SER A 110 13.49 12.84 -7.16
C SER A 110 14.38 13.73 -6.29
N TYR A 111 15.44 13.12 -5.76
CA TYR A 111 16.50 13.86 -5.04
C TYR A 111 17.55 14.48 -5.99
N ASN A 112 17.53 14.13 -7.27
CA ASN A 112 18.43 14.66 -8.28
C ASN A 112 17.75 15.81 -9.03
N GLU A 113 18.38 16.98 -9.06
CA GLU A 113 17.80 18.21 -9.65
C GLU A 113 17.52 18.09 -11.16
N ARG A 114 18.44 17.49 -11.92
CA ARG A 114 18.27 17.29 -13.36
C ARG A 114 17.16 16.28 -13.66
N ASP A 115 17.15 15.20 -12.91
CA ASP A 115 16.12 14.17 -13.03
C ASP A 115 14.73 14.72 -12.67
N PHE A 116 14.64 15.47 -11.58
CA PHE A 116 13.39 16.11 -11.16
C PHE A 116 12.80 17.01 -12.27
N LYS A 117 13.66 17.80 -12.96
CA LYS A 117 13.24 18.63 -14.10
C LYS A 117 12.76 17.77 -15.26
N ASN A 118 13.48 16.67 -15.58
CA ASN A 118 13.11 15.73 -16.64
C ASN A 118 11.73 15.10 -16.36
N LEU A 119 11.51 14.66 -15.13
CA LEU A 119 10.22 14.06 -14.70
C LEU A 119 9.08 15.07 -14.83
N MET A 120 9.27 16.31 -14.35
CA MET A 120 8.28 17.39 -14.50
C MET A 120 7.93 17.63 -15.98
N GLU A 121 8.92 17.71 -16.85
CA GLU A 121 8.73 18.01 -18.27
C GLU A 121 7.91 16.93 -18.97
N VAL A 122 8.24 15.66 -18.73
CA VAL A 122 7.51 14.54 -19.34
C VAL A 122 6.06 14.49 -18.84
N TYR A 123 5.84 14.69 -17.53
CA TYR A 123 4.49 14.65 -16.95
C TYR A 123 3.62 15.83 -17.38
N LEU A 124 4.19 17.04 -17.49
CA LEU A 124 3.46 18.21 -17.97
C LEU A 124 3.04 18.05 -19.44
N ASP A 125 3.94 17.55 -20.29
CA ASP A 125 3.60 17.30 -21.70
C ASP A 125 2.57 16.17 -21.85
N ALA A 126 2.69 15.12 -21.01
CA ALA A 126 1.74 14.01 -20.99
C ALA A 126 0.31 14.48 -20.66
N VAL A 127 0.12 15.30 -19.65
CA VAL A 127 -1.23 15.74 -19.24
C VAL A 127 -1.81 16.83 -20.12
N PHE A 128 -0.97 17.68 -20.75
CA PHE A 128 -1.44 18.77 -21.59
C PHE A 128 -1.51 18.46 -23.09
N HIS A 129 -0.69 17.53 -23.57
CA HIS A 129 -0.57 17.20 -24.99
C HIS A 129 -0.53 15.69 -25.26
N PRO A 130 -1.40 14.87 -24.61
CA PRO A 130 -1.34 13.40 -24.77
C PRO A 130 -1.71 12.97 -26.18
N ASN A 131 -1.16 11.85 -26.61
CA ASN A 131 -1.45 11.25 -27.91
C ASN A 131 -2.82 10.57 -28.02
N ILE A 132 -3.64 10.64 -27.00
CA ILE A 132 -4.98 10.02 -26.95
C ILE A 132 -5.94 10.51 -28.05
N THR A 133 -5.73 11.70 -28.56
CA THR A 133 -6.50 12.27 -29.69
C THR A 133 -6.05 11.73 -31.05
N LYS A 134 -4.84 11.17 -31.14
CA LYS A 134 -4.22 10.67 -32.37
C LYS A 134 -4.39 9.18 -32.57
N TYR A 135 -4.34 8.42 -31.45
CA TYR A 135 -4.33 6.96 -31.45
C TYR A 135 -5.44 6.42 -30.57
N LYS A 136 -6.52 5.95 -31.19
CA LYS A 136 -7.64 5.29 -30.49
C LYS A 136 -7.20 4.00 -29.81
N GLU A 137 -6.13 3.39 -30.29
CA GLU A 137 -5.55 2.17 -29.76
C GLU A 137 -5.14 2.31 -28.29
N ILE A 138 -4.73 3.52 -27.86
CA ILE A 138 -4.40 3.80 -26.45
C ILE A 138 -5.64 3.59 -25.56
N PHE A 139 -6.79 4.16 -25.96
CA PHE A 139 -8.06 3.96 -25.26
C PHE A 139 -8.47 2.49 -25.23
N MET A 140 -8.29 1.77 -26.35
CA MET A 140 -8.67 0.36 -26.47
C MET A 140 -7.78 -0.52 -25.57
N GLN A 141 -6.49 -0.24 -25.49
CA GLN A 141 -5.53 -0.99 -24.67
C GLN A 141 -5.78 -0.78 -23.19
N GLU A 142 -5.78 0.47 -22.73
CA GLU A 142 -5.86 0.81 -21.31
C GLU A 142 -7.30 0.80 -20.78
N GLY A 143 -8.27 1.24 -21.55
CA GLY A 143 -9.68 1.29 -21.14
C GLY A 143 -10.40 -0.04 -21.35
N TRP A 144 -10.99 -0.20 -22.53
CA TRP A 144 -11.69 -1.43 -22.89
C TRP A 144 -11.85 -1.59 -24.42
N HIS A 145 -12.01 -2.82 -24.90
CA HIS A 145 -12.34 -3.15 -26.28
C HIS A 145 -13.02 -4.51 -26.39
N TYR A 146 -13.75 -4.72 -27.50
CA TYR A 146 -14.19 -6.06 -27.90
C TYR A 146 -13.00 -6.82 -28.51
N GLU A 147 -12.77 -8.04 -28.03
CA GLU A 147 -11.74 -8.94 -28.56
C GLU A 147 -12.38 -10.15 -29.24
N LEU A 148 -12.05 -10.36 -30.53
CA LEU A 148 -12.51 -11.47 -31.33
C LEU A 148 -11.37 -12.02 -32.20
N GLU A 149 -10.86 -13.20 -31.84
CA GLU A 149 -9.69 -13.80 -32.53
C GLU A 149 -10.02 -14.44 -33.89
N SER A 150 -11.20 -15.04 -33.99
CA SER A 150 -11.68 -15.70 -35.19
C SER A 150 -13.21 -15.77 -35.21
N GLU A 151 -13.79 -16.18 -36.36
CA GLU A 151 -15.25 -16.33 -36.49
C GLU A 151 -15.84 -17.33 -35.49
N ASP A 152 -15.11 -18.38 -35.15
CA ASP A 152 -15.56 -19.43 -34.25
C ASP A 152 -15.23 -19.09 -32.75
N ALA A 153 -14.35 -18.15 -32.51
CA ALA A 153 -13.98 -17.75 -31.13
C ALA A 153 -15.15 -17.02 -30.43
N PRO A 154 -15.27 -17.13 -29.08
CA PRO A 154 -16.19 -16.29 -28.36
C PRO A 154 -15.78 -14.82 -28.42
N LEU A 155 -16.76 -13.91 -28.46
CA LEU A 155 -16.52 -12.48 -28.29
C LEU A 155 -16.29 -12.22 -26.82
N THR A 156 -15.22 -11.50 -26.48
CA THR A 156 -14.86 -11.12 -25.12
C THR A 156 -14.65 -9.61 -25.00
N ILE A 157 -14.57 -9.12 -23.77
CA ILE A 157 -14.14 -7.75 -23.46
C ILE A 157 -12.80 -7.83 -22.76
N ASN A 158 -11.86 -6.97 -23.18
CA ASN A 158 -10.52 -6.87 -22.61
C ASN A 158 -10.13 -5.38 -22.46
N GLY A 159 -9.13 -5.10 -21.62
CA GLY A 159 -8.58 -3.77 -21.34
C GLY A 159 -7.99 -3.73 -19.94
N VAL A 160 -6.94 -2.93 -19.74
CA VAL A 160 -6.20 -2.90 -18.45
C VAL A 160 -7.11 -2.44 -17.31
N VAL A 161 -7.75 -1.26 -17.43
CA VAL A 161 -8.65 -0.74 -16.39
C VAL A 161 -9.89 -1.64 -16.22
N TYR A 162 -10.45 -2.16 -17.32
CA TYR A 162 -11.56 -3.09 -17.23
C TYR A 162 -11.22 -4.33 -16.38
N ASN A 163 -10.09 -4.96 -16.63
CA ASN A 163 -9.66 -6.15 -15.87
C ASN A 163 -9.28 -5.81 -14.43
N GLU A 164 -8.64 -4.66 -14.20
CA GLU A 164 -8.34 -4.16 -12.86
C GLU A 164 -9.60 -4.02 -12.02
N MET A 165 -10.63 -3.37 -12.57
CA MET A 165 -11.87 -3.14 -11.86
C MET A 165 -12.69 -4.41 -11.65
N LYS A 166 -12.60 -5.40 -12.55
CA LYS A 166 -13.13 -6.74 -12.29
C LYS A 166 -12.50 -7.38 -11.04
N GLY A 167 -11.19 -7.19 -10.87
CA GLY A 167 -10.48 -7.65 -9.67
C GLY A 167 -10.92 -6.89 -8.41
N ALA A 168 -11.05 -5.57 -8.50
CA ALA A 168 -11.48 -4.72 -7.37
C ALA A 168 -12.88 -5.07 -6.88
N TYR A 169 -13.85 -5.19 -7.80
CA TYR A 169 -15.24 -5.53 -7.48
C TYR A 169 -15.47 -6.99 -7.00
N SER A 170 -14.41 -7.79 -6.98
CA SER A 170 -14.43 -9.10 -6.31
C SER A 170 -14.25 -8.99 -4.80
N SER A 171 -13.77 -7.84 -4.30
CA SER A 171 -13.58 -7.58 -2.87
C SER A 171 -14.88 -7.15 -2.18
N PRO A 172 -15.27 -7.76 -1.05
CA PRO A 172 -16.42 -7.29 -0.27
C PRO A 172 -16.21 -5.88 0.29
N ASP A 173 -14.98 -5.45 0.55
CA ASP A 173 -14.66 -4.09 1.02
C ASP A 173 -14.96 -3.04 -0.07
N GLU A 174 -14.63 -3.31 -1.33
CA GLU A 174 -14.96 -2.43 -2.46
C GLU A 174 -16.48 -2.31 -2.67
N VAL A 175 -17.20 -3.44 -2.57
CA VAL A 175 -18.66 -3.45 -2.66
C VAL A 175 -19.28 -2.63 -1.52
N LEU A 176 -18.73 -2.74 -0.31
CA LEU A 176 -19.17 -1.98 0.86
C LEU A 176 -18.92 -0.48 0.67
N GLU A 177 -17.71 -0.09 0.29
CA GLU A 177 -17.34 1.32 0.09
C GLU A 177 -18.20 1.98 -0.99
N THR A 178 -18.34 1.33 -2.15
CA THR A 178 -19.22 1.80 -3.23
C THR A 178 -20.67 2.00 -2.74
N ALA A 179 -21.22 1.02 -2.00
CA ALA A 179 -22.57 1.11 -1.47
C ALA A 179 -22.74 2.23 -0.43
N ILE A 180 -21.73 2.48 0.40
CA ILE A 180 -21.72 3.59 1.37
C ILE A 180 -21.74 4.93 0.62
N MET A 181 -20.88 5.10 -0.37
CA MET A 181 -20.77 6.34 -1.14
C MET A 181 -22.06 6.63 -1.91
N GLU A 182 -22.65 5.63 -2.59
CA GLU A 182 -23.93 5.76 -3.27
C GLU A 182 -25.07 6.13 -2.31
N ALA A 183 -25.10 5.51 -1.13
CA ALA A 183 -26.14 5.75 -0.14
C ALA A 183 -26.03 7.15 0.51
N LEU A 184 -24.82 7.66 0.76
CA LEU A 184 -24.59 8.94 1.45
C LEU A 184 -24.61 10.15 0.53
N PHE A 185 -24.27 9.98 -0.75
CA PHE A 185 -24.05 11.09 -1.68
C PHE A 185 -24.82 10.95 -3.01
N PRO A 186 -26.12 10.61 -3.01
CA PRO A 186 -26.87 10.28 -4.22
C PRO A 186 -26.97 11.43 -5.25
N ASP A 187 -26.84 12.70 -4.81
CA ASP A 187 -27.08 13.89 -5.64
C ASP A 187 -25.79 14.51 -6.20
N ASN A 188 -24.60 13.95 -5.91
CA ASN A 188 -23.35 14.50 -6.39
C ASN A 188 -22.39 13.43 -6.93
N THR A 189 -21.16 13.84 -7.30
CA THR A 189 -20.17 12.98 -7.94
C THR A 189 -19.74 11.78 -7.09
N TYR A 190 -19.80 11.87 -5.75
CA TYR A 190 -19.35 10.82 -4.86
C TYR A 190 -20.21 9.54 -4.93
N SER A 191 -21.42 9.62 -5.50
CA SER A 191 -22.21 8.41 -5.80
C SER A 191 -21.71 7.64 -7.03
N LYS A 192 -20.67 8.13 -7.72
CA LYS A 192 -20.12 7.52 -8.92
C LYS A 192 -18.73 6.97 -8.62
N ASN A 193 -18.49 5.71 -8.97
CA ASN A 193 -17.16 5.14 -8.83
C ASN A 193 -16.23 5.68 -9.92
N SER A 194 -15.26 6.53 -9.55
CA SER A 194 -14.29 7.13 -10.47
C SER A 194 -13.37 6.09 -11.12
N GLY A 195 -13.12 4.96 -10.45
CA GLY A 195 -12.39 3.83 -10.99
C GLY A 195 -13.13 3.10 -12.09
N GLY A 196 -14.45 3.13 -12.04
CA GLY A 196 -15.35 2.51 -13.00
C GLY A 196 -15.94 1.18 -12.54
N ASN A 197 -17.22 1.01 -12.83
CA ASN A 197 -17.93 -0.25 -12.62
C ASN A 197 -17.70 -1.16 -13.85
N PRO A 198 -17.17 -2.40 -13.68
CA PRO A 198 -16.91 -3.29 -14.83
C PRO A 198 -18.12 -3.58 -15.70
N GLU A 199 -19.35 -3.50 -15.15
CA GLU A 199 -20.60 -3.66 -15.92
C GLU A 199 -20.92 -2.41 -16.76
N LYS A 200 -20.33 -1.24 -16.42
CA LYS A 200 -20.57 0.06 -17.03
C LYS A 200 -19.41 0.59 -17.88
N ILE A 201 -18.18 0.20 -17.58
CA ILE A 201 -16.99 0.58 -18.39
C ILE A 201 -17.22 0.39 -19.89
N PRO A 202 -17.83 -0.74 -20.38
CA PRO A 202 -18.10 -0.93 -21.82
C PRO A 202 -19.15 -0.01 -22.43
N GLU A 203 -19.79 0.85 -21.65
CA GLU A 203 -20.70 1.88 -22.14
C GLU A 203 -19.96 3.16 -22.55
N LEU A 204 -18.69 3.33 -22.14
CA LEU A 204 -17.86 4.49 -22.48
C LEU A 204 -17.46 4.46 -23.96
N THR A 205 -17.88 5.49 -24.69
CA THR A 205 -17.44 5.68 -26.08
C THR A 205 -16.16 6.51 -26.13
N TYR A 206 -15.39 6.35 -27.23
CA TYR A 206 -14.18 7.15 -27.44
C TYR A 206 -14.47 8.66 -27.52
N GLU A 207 -15.61 9.06 -28.07
CA GLU A 207 -16.05 10.43 -28.17
C GLU A 207 -16.33 11.04 -26.77
N ASN A 208 -17.03 10.31 -25.90
CA ASN A 208 -17.29 10.74 -24.52
C ASN A 208 -16.01 10.83 -23.70
N TYR A 209 -15.11 9.86 -23.89
CA TYR A 209 -13.80 9.86 -23.28
C TYR A 209 -12.97 11.11 -23.66
N LEU A 210 -12.88 11.47 -24.97
CA LEU A 210 -12.20 12.68 -25.41
C LEU A 210 -12.90 13.96 -24.92
N ALA A 211 -14.23 13.98 -24.89
CA ALA A 211 -15.00 15.12 -24.39
C ALA A 211 -14.68 15.40 -22.91
N PHE A 212 -14.52 14.35 -22.08
CA PHE A 212 -14.16 14.47 -20.68
C PHE A 212 -12.74 15.04 -20.54
N TYR A 213 -11.78 14.55 -21.29
CA TYR A 213 -10.41 15.07 -21.30
C TYR A 213 -10.41 16.56 -21.66
N HIS A 214 -11.00 16.98 -22.76
CA HIS A 214 -11.05 18.37 -23.20
C HIS A 214 -11.78 19.30 -22.21
N LYS A 215 -12.74 18.76 -21.44
CA LYS A 215 -13.48 19.51 -20.43
C LYS A 215 -12.64 19.83 -19.20
N TYR A 216 -11.83 18.88 -18.72
CA TYR A 216 -11.22 18.97 -17.40
C TYR A 216 -9.70 19.19 -17.41
N TYR A 217 -8.97 18.78 -18.46
CA TYR A 217 -7.51 18.85 -18.55
C TYR A 217 -7.05 20.18 -19.17
N HIS A 218 -7.35 21.28 -18.49
CA HIS A 218 -6.93 22.60 -18.83
C HIS A 218 -6.28 23.31 -17.63
N PRO A 219 -5.22 24.13 -17.81
CA PRO A 219 -4.53 24.78 -16.69
C PRO A 219 -5.44 25.56 -15.73
N CYS A 220 -6.56 26.16 -16.19
CA CYS A 220 -7.51 26.85 -15.30
C CYS A 220 -8.21 25.94 -14.29
N ASN A 221 -8.23 24.62 -14.54
CA ASN A 221 -8.73 23.58 -13.64
C ASN A 221 -7.61 22.88 -12.87
N SER A 222 -6.35 23.22 -13.11
CA SER A 222 -5.19 22.54 -12.53
C SER A 222 -4.80 23.05 -11.15
N TYR A 223 -4.16 22.15 -10.39
CA TYR A 223 -3.51 22.36 -9.10
C TYR A 223 -2.06 21.90 -9.22
N ILE A 224 -1.12 22.83 -9.26
CA ILE A 224 0.31 22.54 -9.41
C ILE A 224 0.97 22.69 -8.05
N TYR A 225 1.59 21.61 -7.58
CA TYR A 225 2.27 21.53 -6.30
C TYR A 225 3.76 21.31 -6.47
N LEU A 226 4.57 22.06 -5.72
CA LEU A 226 6.03 21.96 -5.67
C LEU A 226 6.48 21.89 -4.21
N TYR A 227 7.42 20.99 -3.91
CA TYR A 227 7.97 20.80 -2.56
C TYR A 227 9.49 20.58 -2.62
N GLY A 228 10.19 21.13 -1.64
CA GLY A 228 11.60 20.85 -1.37
C GLY A 228 12.56 22.00 -1.62
N ASP A 229 13.84 21.68 -1.71
CA ASP A 229 14.93 22.62 -1.99
C ASP A 229 15.05 22.86 -3.49
N MET A 230 14.59 24.01 -3.96
CA MET A 230 14.67 24.41 -5.36
C MET A 230 14.68 25.93 -5.54
N ASP A 231 15.22 26.40 -6.67
CA ASP A 231 15.04 27.79 -7.10
C ASP A 231 13.61 27.98 -7.63
N ILE A 232 12.78 28.61 -6.81
CA ILE A 232 11.35 28.84 -7.11
C ILE A 232 11.19 29.78 -8.32
N GLU A 233 12.02 30.84 -8.45
CA GLU A 233 11.93 31.80 -9.56
C GLU A 233 12.27 31.11 -10.89
N GLU A 234 13.35 30.34 -10.93
CA GLU A 234 13.76 29.59 -12.12
C GLU A 234 12.65 28.59 -12.50
N ARG A 235 12.15 27.82 -11.53
CA ARG A 235 11.18 26.75 -11.78
C ARG A 235 9.85 27.30 -12.30
N LEU A 236 9.33 28.33 -11.67
CA LEU A 236 8.04 28.91 -12.07
C LEU A 236 8.17 29.72 -13.38
N THR A 237 9.32 30.32 -13.66
CA THR A 237 9.57 30.96 -14.95
C THR A 237 9.60 29.95 -16.08
N TRP A 238 10.30 28.84 -15.90
CA TRP A 238 10.31 27.74 -16.85
C TRP A 238 8.90 27.16 -17.10
N LEU A 239 8.10 26.98 -16.03
CA LEU A 239 6.73 26.49 -16.13
C LEU A 239 5.82 27.47 -16.93
N ASP A 240 5.98 28.78 -16.76
CA ASP A 240 5.30 29.80 -17.55
C ASP A 240 5.71 29.72 -19.03
N GLU A 241 7.03 29.78 -19.31
CA GLU A 241 7.57 29.84 -20.67
C GLU A 241 7.27 28.61 -21.50
N GLU A 242 7.40 27.40 -20.92
CA GLU A 242 7.25 26.15 -21.66
C GLU A 242 5.80 25.68 -21.77
N TYR A 243 4.93 26.00 -20.79
CA TYR A 243 3.57 25.45 -20.74
C TYR A 243 2.48 26.53 -20.52
N LEU A 244 2.46 27.22 -19.39
CA LEU A 244 1.28 27.95 -18.94
C LEU A 244 0.98 29.21 -19.78
N SER A 245 2.00 29.84 -20.35
CA SER A 245 1.81 31.01 -21.24
C SER A 245 1.09 30.67 -22.55
N HIS A 246 1.00 29.43 -22.93
CA HIS A 246 0.34 28.98 -24.15
C HIS A 246 -1.19 28.89 -24.02
N TYR A 247 -1.73 28.93 -22.79
CA TYR A 247 -3.16 28.79 -22.47
C TYR A 247 -3.76 30.11 -21.98
N ASP A 248 -5.06 30.31 -22.25
CA ASP A 248 -5.86 31.41 -21.71
C ASP A 248 -7.02 30.85 -20.88
N ALA A 249 -7.21 31.35 -19.67
CA ALA A 249 -8.29 30.88 -18.78
C ALA A 249 -9.70 31.03 -19.36
N ASN A 250 -9.87 31.90 -20.39
CA ASN A 250 -11.15 32.12 -21.03
C ASN A 250 -11.44 31.15 -22.20
N GLU A 251 -10.52 30.29 -22.56
CA GLU A 251 -10.71 29.32 -23.67
C GLU A 251 -11.71 28.20 -23.32
N VAL A 252 -11.80 27.83 -22.03
CA VAL A 252 -12.65 26.76 -21.55
C VAL A 252 -13.42 27.20 -20.33
N GLU A 253 -14.75 26.98 -20.31
CA GLU A 253 -15.56 27.15 -19.12
C GLU A 253 -15.65 25.81 -18.38
N VAL A 254 -14.94 25.66 -17.24
CA VAL A 254 -14.87 24.42 -16.47
C VAL A 254 -15.77 24.50 -15.25
N HIS A 255 -16.80 23.69 -15.23
CA HIS A 255 -17.67 23.47 -14.07
C HIS A 255 -17.26 22.17 -13.36
N SER A 256 -16.22 22.25 -12.52
CA SER A 256 -15.68 21.08 -11.78
C SER A 256 -15.89 21.15 -10.27
N GLN A 257 -16.55 22.20 -9.76
CA GLN A 257 -16.76 22.37 -8.32
C GLN A 257 -17.72 21.31 -7.78
N ILE A 258 -17.29 20.66 -6.70
CA ILE A 258 -18.11 19.66 -6.00
C ILE A 258 -19.18 20.37 -5.20
N GLN A 259 -20.41 19.93 -5.36
CA GLN A 259 -21.54 20.46 -4.61
C GLN A 259 -21.76 19.67 -3.32
N LEU A 260 -22.14 20.36 -2.25
CA LEU A 260 -22.51 19.68 -1.01
C LEU A 260 -23.76 18.81 -1.23
N GLN A 261 -23.68 17.57 -0.74
CA GLN A 261 -24.86 16.75 -0.55
C GLN A 261 -25.75 17.38 0.51
N LYS A 262 -27.02 17.52 0.22
CA LYS A 262 -27.99 18.03 1.19
C LYS A 262 -28.20 17.02 2.31
N PRO A 263 -28.33 17.49 3.58
CA PRO A 263 -28.68 16.60 4.68
C PRO A 263 -29.96 15.83 4.42
N PHE A 264 -30.03 14.60 4.90
CA PHE A 264 -31.23 13.76 4.81
C PHE A 264 -32.22 14.08 5.94
N ASP A 265 -33.49 13.77 5.70
CA ASP A 265 -34.54 13.83 6.71
C ASP A 265 -34.57 12.57 7.62
N ALA A 266 -34.00 11.45 7.15
CA ALA A 266 -33.86 10.19 7.89
C ALA A 266 -32.65 9.39 7.40
N VAL A 267 -32.10 8.55 8.28
CA VAL A 267 -31.06 7.59 7.92
C VAL A 267 -31.56 6.61 6.87
N VAL A 268 -30.79 6.39 5.81
CA VAL A 268 -31.15 5.45 4.74
C VAL A 268 -30.61 4.05 5.04
N SER A 269 -31.22 3.03 4.43
CA SER A 269 -30.73 1.65 4.53
C SER A 269 -30.51 1.09 3.13
N GLU A 270 -29.34 0.48 2.92
CA GLU A 270 -28.93 -0.09 1.64
C GLU A 270 -28.48 -1.53 1.83
N ARG A 271 -28.74 -2.39 0.83
CA ARG A 271 -28.33 -3.78 0.83
C ARG A 271 -27.69 -4.14 -0.51
N ARG A 272 -26.50 -4.75 -0.43
CA ARG A 272 -25.78 -5.30 -1.58
C ARG A 272 -25.37 -6.75 -1.30
N THR A 273 -24.92 -7.45 -2.35
CA THR A 273 -24.34 -8.79 -2.23
C THR A 273 -22.93 -8.81 -2.82
N TYR A 274 -22.10 -9.71 -2.30
CA TYR A 274 -20.77 -9.97 -2.82
C TYR A 274 -20.53 -11.47 -3.02
N PRO A 275 -19.65 -11.87 -3.96
CA PRO A 275 -19.45 -13.28 -4.29
C PRO A 275 -18.65 -14.02 -3.21
N ILE A 276 -19.08 -15.23 -2.90
CA ILE A 276 -18.30 -16.24 -2.19
C ILE A 276 -18.25 -17.54 -3.00
N THR A 277 -17.30 -18.42 -2.67
CA THR A 277 -17.20 -19.74 -3.32
C THR A 277 -18.35 -20.66 -2.93
N GLU A 278 -18.56 -21.74 -3.69
CA GLU A 278 -19.62 -22.73 -3.40
C GLU A 278 -19.40 -23.45 -2.06
N ASP A 279 -18.14 -23.62 -1.65
CA ASP A 279 -17.74 -24.33 -0.44
C ASP A 279 -17.78 -23.45 0.82
N GLU A 280 -17.73 -22.10 0.69
CA GLU A 280 -17.81 -21.18 1.82
C GLU A 280 -19.22 -21.10 2.41
N PRO A 281 -19.36 -21.00 3.76
CA PRO A 281 -20.67 -20.80 4.39
C PRO A 281 -21.17 -19.35 4.18
N GLU A 282 -22.48 -19.14 4.08
CA GLU A 282 -23.07 -17.78 4.07
C GLU A 282 -23.18 -17.19 5.49
N GLU A 283 -23.26 -18.03 6.49
CA GLU A 283 -23.34 -17.63 7.90
C GLU A 283 -22.04 -16.95 8.34
N LYS A 284 -22.13 -15.85 9.09
CA LYS A 284 -21.00 -15.07 9.60
C LYS A 284 -20.05 -14.56 8.49
N HIS A 285 -20.61 -14.16 7.37
CA HIS A 285 -19.85 -13.53 6.27
C HIS A 285 -20.49 -12.21 5.83
N THR A 286 -21.44 -11.68 6.58
CA THR A 286 -22.08 -10.38 6.30
C THR A 286 -21.25 -9.24 6.88
N TYR A 287 -21.17 -8.14 6.13
CA TYR A 287 -20.60 -6.86 6.57
C TYR A 287 -21.75 -5.92 6.92
N LEU A 288 -21.69 -5.34 8.11
CA LEU A 288 -22.66 -4.33 8.57
C LEU A 288 -21.93 -3.02 8.77
N SER A 289 -22.44 -1.91 8.27
CA SER A 289 -21.84 -0.60 8.50
C SER A 289 -22.85 0.45 8.93
N TYR A 290 -22.40 1.33 9.83
CA TYR A 290 -23.12 2.51 10.32
C TYR A 290 -22.30 3.74 9.93
N ASN A 291 -22.87 4.61 9.10
CA ASN A 291 -22.14 5.67 8.44
C ASN A 291 -22.82 7.02 8.67
N LYS A 292 -22.04 8.06 8.95
CA LYS A 292 -22.51 9.45 9.16
C LYS A 292 -21.62 10.44 8.43
N VAL A 293 -22.24 11.41 7.76
CA VAL A 293 -21.52 12.54 7.16
C VAL A 293 -21.25 13.60 8.22
N VAL A 294 -20.01 14.09 8.28
CA VAL A 294 -19.51 14.96 9.36
C VAL A 294 -19.01 16.29 8.82
N GLY A 295 -19.87 17.28 8.79
CA GLY A 295 -19.47 18.65 8.43
C GLY A 295 -18.78 18.80 7.09
N THR A 296 -17.69 19.55 7.04
CA THR A 296 -16.84 19.71 5.85
C THR A 296 -15.36 19.66 6.23
N VAL A 297 -14.53 19.25 5.29
CA VAL A 297 -13.06 19.15 5.44
C VAL A 297 -12.40 20.53 5.70
N LEU A 298 -13.09 21.63 5.44
CA LEU A 298 -12.60 23.00 5.68
C LEU A 298 -12.69 23.44 7.16
N ASP A 299 -13.32 22.65 8.03
CA ASP A 299 -13.35 22.83 9.48
C ASP A 299 -12.24 21.98 10.11
N ARG A 300 -11.07 22.59 10.34
CA ARG A 300 -9.87 21.87 10.81
C ARG A 300 -9.99 21.30 12.22
N GLU A 301 -10.76 21.97 13.11
CA GLU A 301 -10.99 21.47 14.45
C GLU A 301 -11.87 20.20 14.41
N LEU A 302 -12.92 20.22 13.60
CA LEU A 302 -13.81 19.08 13.41
C LEU A 302 -13.10 17.91 12.75
N TYR A 303 -12.30 18.18 11.72
CA TYR A 303 -11.46 17.20 11.02
C TYR A 303 -10.55 16.44 12.02
N GLN A 304 -9.76 17.16 12.80
CA GLN A 304 -8.86 16.53 13.77
C GLN A 304 -9.63 15.84 14.93
N ALA A 305 -10.73 16.42 15.37
CA ALA A 305 -11.54 15.86 16.45
C ALA A 305 -12.15 14.51 16.07
N PHE A 306 -12.63 14.34 14.82
CA PHE A 306 -13.20 13.06 14.37
C PHE A 306 -12.13 11.99 14.13
N SER A 307 -10.93 12.34 13.69
CA SER A 307 -9.80 11.41 13.66
C SER A 307 -9.46 10.86 15.06
N ILE A 308 -9.55 11.74 16.10
CA ILE A 308 -9.35 11.31 17.50
C ILE A 308 -10.56 10.51 18.01
N LEU A 309 -11.79 10.89 17.66
CA LEU A 309 -12.99 10.15 18.03
C LEU A 309 -13.04 8.75 17.43
N ASP A 310 -12.54 8.56 16.20
CA ASP A 310 -12.40 7.21 15.64
C ASP A 310 -11.54 6.33 16.55
N TYR A 311 -10.37 6.83 16.94
CA TYR A 311 -9.49 6.12 17.87
C TYR A 311 -10.21 5.78 19.19
N VAL A 312 -10.84 6.76 19.81
CA VAL A 312 -11.44 6.63 21.15
C VAL A 312 -12.69 5.73 21.14
N LEU A 313 -13.50 5.80 20.10
CA LEU A 313 -14.79 5.09 20.03
C LEU A 313 -14.66 3.67 19.51
N VAL A 314 -13.74 3.43 18.54
CA VAL A 314 -13.73 2.19 17.75
C VAL A 314 -12.33 1.59 17.59
N SER A 315 -11.33 2.36 17.15
CA SER A 315 -10.07 1.80 16.66
C SER A 315 -9.10 1.37 17.78
N ALA A 316 -9.16 2.01 18.95
CA ALA A 316 -8.30 1.64 20.08
C ALA A 316 -8.66 0.25 20.66
N PRO A 317 -7.68 -0.51 21.19
CA PRO A 317 -7.97 -1.70 21.97
C PRO A 317 -8.89 -1.39 23.16
N GLY A 318 -10.03 -2.08 23.25
CA GLY A 318 -11.02 -1.84 24.30
C GLY A 318 -11.89 -0.59 24.11
N ALA A 319 -11.85 0.03 22.94
CA ALA A 319 -12.73 1.13 22.57
C ALA A 319 -14.22 0.74 22.77
N PRO A 320 -15.03 1.63 23.36
CA PRO A 320 -16.33 1.25 23.93
C PRO A 320 -17.32 0.73 22.89
N VAL A 321 -17.38 1.30 21.70
CA VAL A 321 -18.32 0.85 20.66
C VAL A 321 -17.87 -0.51 20.10
N ARG A 322 -16.59 -0.65 19.79
CA ARG A 322 -16.01 -1.91 19.33
C ARG A 322 -16.25 -3.03 20.34
N GLN A 323 -15.96 -2.79 21.63
CA GLN A 323 -16.08 -3.80 22.66
C GLN A 323 -17.56 -4.18 22.89
N ALA A 324 -18.48 -3.23 22.84
CA ALA A 324 -19.92 -3.51 22.98
C ALA A 324 -20.45 -4.42 21.86
N LEU A 325 -20.01 -4.23 20.62
CA LEU A 325 -20.38 -5.06 19.48
C LEU A 325 -19.79 -6.47 19.60
N ILE A 326 -18.51 -6.59 19.94
CA ILE A 326 -17.83 -7.88 20.14
C ILE A 326 -18.46 -8.67 21.30
N ASP A 327 -18.73 -8.01 22.44
CA ASP A 327 -19.40 -8.65 23.58
C ASP A 327 -20.82 -9.12 23.27
N ALA A 328 -21.48 -8.46 22.32
CA ALA A 328 -22.78 -8.86 21.81
C ALA A 328 -22.72 -9.99 20.76
N GLY A 329 -21.52 -10.37 20.32
CA GLY A 329 -21.27 -11.37 19.30
C GLY A 329 -21.57 -10.90 17.87
N ILE A 330 -21.54 -9.58 17.64
CA ILE A 330 -21.77 -8.96 16.32
C ILE A 330 -20.44 -8.72 15.64
N GLY A 331 -20.14 -9.53 14.63
CA GLY A 331 -18.89 -9.51 13.89
C GLY A 331 -17.72 -10.17 14.63
N GLU A 332 -16.76 -10.67 13.87
CA GLU A 332 -15.49 -11.20 14.39
C GLU A 332 -14.42 -10.10 14.47
N ASP A 333 -14.47 -9.09 13.59
CA ASP A 333 -13.69 -7.86 13.68
C ASP A 333 -14.61 -6.64 13.52
N VAL A 334 -14.34 -5.61 14.30
CA VAL A 334 -15.02 -4.31 14.24
C VAL A 334 -13.98 -3.22 14.13
N TYR A 335 -14.14 -2.33 13.17
CA TYR A 335 -13.24 -1.19 12.99
C TYR A 335 -14.01 0.09 12.70
N GLY A 336 -13.37 1.22 12.97
CA GLY A 336 -13.82 2.55 12.57
C GLY A 336 -13.02 3.05 11.39
N SER A 337 -13.61 3.97 10.65
CA SER A 337 -12.95 4.74 9.61
C SER A 337 -13.46 6.17 9.64
N PHE A 338 -12.56 7.12 9.51
CA PHE A 338 -12.90 8.51 9.24
C PHE A 338 -12.30 8.88 7.89
N GLU A 339 -13.16 8.90 6.85
CA GLU A 339 -12.77 9.26 5.50
C GLU A 339 -12.81 10.78 5.36
N ASP A 340 -11.62 11.37 5.35
CA ASP A 340 -11.39 12.82 5.45
C ASP A 340 -10.89 13.47 4.15
N GLY A 341 -10.57 12.67 3.13
CA GLY A 341 -10.03 13.12 1.84
C GLY A 341 -11.06 13.76 0.88
N MET A 342 -12.29 14.03 1.31
CA MET A 342 -13.40 14.50 0.50
C MET A 342 -14.07 15.76 1.10
N LEU A 343 -14.89 16.47 0.30
CA LEU A 343 -15.54 17.74 0.74
C LEU A 343 -16.33 17.60 2.03
N GLN A 344 -17.11 16.52 2.16
CA GLN A 344 -17.90 16.20 3.34
C GLN A 344 -17.39 14.87 3.90
N PRO A 345 -16.49 14.91 4.91
CA PRO A 345 -15.97 13.72 5.54
C PRO A 345 -17.07 12.80 6.08
N MET A 346 -16.79 11.50 6.12
CA MET A 346 -17.70 10.53 6.69
C MET A 346 -17.03 9.72 7.81
N PHE A 347 -17.79 9.41 8.84
CA PHE A 347 -17.42 8.52 9.93
C PHE A 347 -18.17 7.21 9.81
N SER A 348 -17.46 6.10 9.81
CA SER A 348 -18.00 4.76 9.60
C SER A 348 -17.61 3.82 10.74
N ILE A 349 -18.54 2.95 11.13
CA ILE A 349 -18.32 1.82 12.02
C ILE A 349 -18.72 0.57 11.26
N VAL A 350 -17.76 -0.36 11.10
CA VAL A 350 -17.97 -1.58 10.31
C VAL A 350 -17.76 -2.82 11.17
N ALA A 351 -18.73 -3.75 11.13
CA ALA A 351 -18.59 -5.09 11.68
C ALA A 351 -18.46 -6.10 10.55
N LYS A 352 -17.35 -6.83 10.51
CA LYS A 352 -17.07 -7.90 9.54
C LYS A 352 -17.40 -9.27 10.12
N ASN A 353 -17.78 -10.19 9.26
CA ASN A 353 -18.14 -11.57 9.65
C ASN A 353 -19.29 -11.61 10.68
N ALA A 354 -20.30 -10.78 10.45
CA ALA A 354 -21.56 -10.75 11.18
C ALA A 354 -22.65 -11.57 10.46
N ASP A 355 -23.83 -11.66 11.03
CA ASP A 355 -25.02 -12.19 10.38
C ASP A 355 -25.94 -11.04 9.94
N GLU A 356 -26.60 -11.17 8.77
CA GLU A 356 -27.52 -10.15 8.26
C GLU A 356 -28.66 -9.84 9.27
N SER A 357 -29.10 -10.85 10.02
CA SER A 357 -30.12 -10.72 11.05
C SER A 357 -29.74 -9.79 12.21
N ASP A 358 -28.45 -9.50 12.39
CA ASP A 358 -27.94 -8.63 13.45
C ASP A 358 -28.04 -7.14 13.12
N GLN A 359 -28.44 -6.74 11.91
CA GLN A 359 -28.50 -5.34 11.47
C GLN A 359 -29.18 -4.40 12.48
N THR A 360 -30.37 -4.75 12.94
CA THR A 360 -31.12 -3.88 13.89
C THR A 360 -30.41 -3.78 15.25
N ARG A 361 -29.87 -4.90 15.72
CA ARG A 361 -29.16 -4.97 16.99
C ARG A 361 -27.81 -4.23 16.92
N PHE A 362 -27.14 -4.30 15.78
CA PHE A 362 -25.91 -3.57 15.50
C PHE A 362 -26.10 -2.05 15.68
N VAL A 363 -27.09 -1.49 15.01
CA VAL A 363 -27.42 -0.04 15.13
C VAL A 363 -27.79 0.31 16.56
N GLN A 364 -28.66 -0.49 17.19
CA GLN A 364 -29.11 -0.24 18.57
C GLN A 364 -27.94 -0.18 19.55
N ILE A 365 -27.01 -1.14 19.49
CA ILE A 365 -25.83 -1.17 20.39
C ILE A 365 -24.93 0.04 20.18
N ILE A 366 -24.71 0.46 18.93
CA ILE A 366 -23.93 1.66 18.63
C ILE A 366 -24.56 2.88 19.28
N GLU A 367 -25.86 3.12 18.99
CA GLU A 367 -26.57 4.30 19.49
C GLU A 367 -26.69 4.31 21.02
N GLU A 368 -27.01 3.18 21.65
CA GLU A 368 -27.07 3.06 23.11
C GLU A 368 -25.69 3.33 23.76
N THR A 369 -24.61 2.83 23.12
CA THR A 369 -23.24 3.06 23.61
C THR A 369 -22.86 4.53 23.48
N LEU A 370 -23.13 5.15 22.33
CA LEU A 370 -22.87 6.59 22.13
C LEU A 370 -23.68 7.46 23.10
N GLN A 371 -24.98 7.17 23.30
CA GLN A 371 -25.83 7.87 24.30
C GLN A 371 -25.28 7.75 25.72
N LYS A 372 -24.76 6.57 26.08
CA LYS A 372 -24.13 6.35 27.37
C LYS A 372 -22.87 7.20 27.52
N LEU A 373 -22.01 7.25 26.50
CA LEU A 373 -20.78 8.02 26.51
C LEU A 373 -21.05 9.53 26.60
N VAL A 374 -22.04 10.04 25.88
CA VAL A 374 -22.45 11.47 26.01
C VAL A 374 -22.91 11.79 27.41
N LYS A 375 -23.62 10.89 28.10
CA LYS A 375 -24.13 11.10 29.44
C LYS A 375 -23.08 10.95 30.52
N GLU A 376 -22.18 9.96 30.42
CA GLU A 376 -21.22 9.57 31.43
C GLU A 376 -19.85 10.24 31.24
N GLY A 377 -19.57 10.75 30.04
CA GLY A 377 -18.29 11.31 29.61
C GLY A 377 -17.37 10.27 29.00
N LEU A 378 -16.47 10.72 28.13
CA LEU A 378 -15.42 9.92 27.52
C LEU A 378 -14.23 9.70 28.46
N ASN A 379 -13.49 8.63 28.24
CA ASN A 379 -12.25 8.38 28.97
C ASN A 379 -11.20 9.43 28.59
N GLN A 380 -10.76 10.24 29.56
CA GLN A 380 -9.81 11.34 29.34
C GLN A 380 -8.43 10.84 28.90
N ASP A 381 -7.99 9.69 29.40
CA ASP A 381 -6.71 9.11 29.01
C ASP A 381 -6.76 8.58 27.57
N SER A 382 -7.90 8.06 27.12
CA SER A 382 -8.09 7.66 25.72
C SER A 382 -8.06 8.85 24.78
N LEU A 383 -8.70 9.98 25.15
CA LEU A 383 -8.62 11.22 24.38
C LEU A 383 -7.19 11.75 24.32
N LEU A 384 -6.49 11.78 25.45
CA LEU A 384 -5.09 12.19 25.50
C LEU A 384 -4.18 11.26 24.67
N ALA A 385 -4.42 9.97 24.72
CA ALA A 385 -3.69 8.98 23.93
C ALA A 385 -3.88 9.20 22.41
N GLY A 386 -5.12 9.45 21.98
CA GLY A 386 -5.42 9.76 20.59
C GLY A 386 -4.72 11.04 20.11
N ILE A 387 -4.80 12.13 20.91
CA ILE A 387 -4.14 13.40 20.59
C ILE A 387 -2.62 13.25 20.54
N ASN A 388 -2.00 12.59 21.52
CA ASN A 388 -0.55 12.41 21.56
C ASN A 388 -0.05 11.51 20.43
N SER A 389 -0.79 10.46 20.08
CA SER A 389 -0.47 9.60 18.94
C SER A 389 -0.52 10.37 17.60
N ALA A 390 -1.54 11.22 17.41
CA ALA A 390 -1.64 12.08 16.24
C ALA A 390 -0.47 13.08 16.17
N GLU A 391 -0.13 13.73 17.30
CA GLU A 391 1.00 14.67 17.37
C GLU A 391 2.34 13.97 17.11
N PHE A 392 2.56 12.78 17.68
CA PHE A 392 3.80 12.03 17.45
C PHE A 392 3.99 11.68 15.98
N ARG A 393 2.97 11.12 15.34
CA ARG A 393 3.00 10.77 13.91
C ARG A 393 3.27 11.97 13.02
N PHE A 394 2.62 13.10 13.31
CA PHE A 394 2.83 14.33 12.56
C PHE A 394 4.27 14.86 12.70
N ARG A 395 4.84 14.86 13.91
CA ARG A 395 6.22 15.33 14.17
C ARG A 395 7.28 14.39 13.65
N GLU A 396 7.08 13.07 13.73
CA GLU A 396 7.99 12.08 13.18
C GLU A 396 8.02 12.16 11.65
N ALA A 397 6.85 12.39 11.03
CA ALA A 397 6.64 12.46 9.59
C ALA A 397 7.29 11.29 8.84
N ASP A 398 7.18 10.09 9.42
CA ASP A 398 7.60 8.84 8.81
C ASP A 398 6.44 8.24 8.01
N TYR A 399 6.58 8.24 6.70
CA TYR A 399 5.58 7.71 5.76
C TYR A 399 6.09 6.46 5.02
N GLY A 400 7.05 5.76 5.59
CA GLY A 400 7.63 4.55 5.03
C GLY A 400 8.36 4.80 3.73
N GLN A 401 7.86 4.23 2.63
CA GLN A 401 8.47 4.37 1.30
C GLN A 401 8.04 5.65 0.55
N PHE A 402 7.03 6.36 1.05
CA PHE A 402 6.53 7.55 0.38
C PHE A 402 7.36 8.80 0.74
N PRO A 403 7.74 9.63 -0.25
CA PRO A 403 8.37 10.92 0.02
C PRO A 403 7.48 11.80 0.92
N LYS A 404 8.07 12.40 1.95
CA LYS A 404 7.35 13.27 2.88
C LYS A 404 6.62 14.41 2.16
N GLY A 405 7.27 15.02 1.18
CA GLY A 405 6.66 16.08 0.37
C GLY A 405 5.43 15.64 -0.42
N LEU A 406 5.36 14.37 -0.84
CA LEU A 406 4.17 13.82 -1.50
C LEU A 406 2.97 13.82 -0.55
N LEU A 407 3.16 13.30 0.68
CA LEU A 407 2.08 13.22 1.66
C LEU A 407 1.59 14.61 2.07
N TYR A 408 2.50 15.57 2.23
CA TYR A 408 2.11 16.97 2.45
C TYR A 408 1.33 17.55 1.26
N GLY A 409 1.70 17.20 0.02
CA GLY A 409 0.96 17.58 -1.17
C GLY A 409 -0.45 17.01 -1.21
N LEU A 410 -0.61 15.73 -0.89
CA LEU A 410 -1.92 15.10 -0.78
C LEU A 410 -2.77 15.75 0.31
N GLN A 411 -2.19 16.01 1.47
CA GLN A 411 -2.88 16.69 2.57
C GLN A 411 -3.24 18.14 2.22
N CYS A 412 -2.43 18.85 1.44
CA CYS A 412 -2.83 20.14 0.88
C CYS A 412 -4.08 20.03 0.02
N MET A 413 -4.16 19.01 -0.82
CA MET A 413 -5.30 18.82 -1.73
C MET A 413 -6.63 18.59 -1.02
N GLU A 414 -6.64 18.05 0.20
CA GLU A 414 -7.86 17.82 0.99
C GLU A 414 -8.65 19.11 1.26
N SER A 415 -7.98 20.24 1.37
CA SER A 415 -8.64 21.56 1.55
C SER A 415 -8.53 22.47 0.34
N TRP A 416 -7.40 22.44 -0.36
CA TRP A 416 -7.11 23.32 -1.49
C TRP A 416 -8.05 23.08 -2.67
N LEU A 417 -8.48 21.84 -2.87
CA LEU A 417 -9.45 21.48 -3.91
C LEU A 417 -10.79 22.20 -3.76
N PHE A 418 -11.17 22.57 -2.53
CA PHE A 418 -12.46 23.17 -2.18
C PHE A 418 -12.36 24.65 -1.84
N ASP A 419 -11.17 25.15 -1.45
CA ASP A 419 -10.91 26.56 -1.18
C ASP A 419 -9.49 26.93 -1.65
N ASP A 420 -9.43 27.70 -2.74
CA ASP A 420 -8.18 28.06 -3.44
C ASP A 420 -7.13 28.75 -2.56
N ILE A 421 -7.52 29.31 -1.40
CA ILE A 421 -6.62 30.03 -0.48
C ILE A 421 -6.30 29.24 0.80
N LYS A 422 -6.70 27.99 0.91
CA LYS A 422 -6.53 27.18 2.13
C LYS A 422 -5.75 25.86 1.94
N PRO A 423 -4.63 25.82 1.18
CA PRO A 423 -3.90 24.55 1.04
C PRO A 423 -3.22 24.06 2.32
N PHE A 424 -2.95 24.94 3.29
CA PHE A 424 -2.09 24.63 4.43
C PHE A 424 -2.83 24.32 5.75
N ILE A 425 -4.18 24.37 5.77
CA ILE A 425 -4.91 24.29 7.04
C ILE A 425 -4.73 22.96 7.79
N HIS A 426 -4.47 21.87 7.07
CA HIS A 426 -4.21 20.55 7.65
C HIS A 426 -2.73 20.33 7.97
N LEU A 427 -1.82 21.11 7.38
CA LEU A 427 -0.38 21.11 7.73
C LEU A 427 -0.06 21.95 8.98
N GLU A 428 -0.98 22.78 9.42
CA GLU A 428 -0.87 23.60 10.66
C GLU A 428 -1.75 22.97 11.75
N CYS A 429 -1.41 21.73 12.15
CA CYS A 429 -2.25 20.93 13.03
C CYS A 429 -1.88 21.03 14.52
N LEU A 430 -0.66 21.47 14.89
CA LEU A 430 -0.21 21.47 16.28
C LEU A 430 -1.04 22.39 17.18
N ASP A 431 -1.44 23.57 16.69
CA ASP A 431 -2.33 24.47 17.44
C ASP A 431 -3.72 23.86 17.62
N THR A 432 -4.23 23.16 16.60
CA THR A 432 -5.51 22.42 16.67
C THR A 432 -5.44 21.28 17.68
N LEU A 433 -4.36 20.49 17.69
CA LEU A 433 -4.15 19.43 18.67
C LEU A 433 -4.03 19.99 20.10
N GLN A 434 -3.37 21.15 20.27
CA GLN A 434 -3.33 21.84 21.56
C GLN A 434 -4.72 22.30 21.98
N PHE A 435 -5.49 22.91 21.08
CA PHE A 435 -6.88 23.26 21.35
C PHE A 435 -7.69 22.03 21.79
N LEU A 436 -7.62 20.92 21.07
CA LEU A 436 -8.35 19.69 21.40
C LEU A 436 -7.91 19.10 22.75
N ARG A 437 -6.63 19.23 23.11
CA ARG A 437 -6.11 18.84 24.43
C ARG A 437 -6.77 19.65 25.56
N GLU A 438 -7.01 20.95 25.36
CA GLU A 438 -7.71 21.81 26.30
C GLU A 438 -9.20 21.45 26.39
N GLN A 439 -9.77 20.90 25.35
CA GLN A 439 -11.19 20.49 25.30
C GLN A 439 -11.51 19.16 26.03
N ILE A 440 -10.51 18.36 26.41
CA ILE A 440 -10.71 17.02 27.02
C ILE A 440 -11.70 17.06 28.23
N LYS A 441 -11.76 18.18 28.97
CA LYS A 441 -12.57 18.30 30.17
C LYS A 441 -13.78 19.21 30.04
N THR A 442 -14.10 19.66 28.85
CA THR A 442 -15.16 20.66 28.62
C THR A 442 -16.50 20.06 28.17
N GLY A 443 -16.53 18.80 27.80
CA GLY A 443 -17.67 18.14 27.13
C GLY A 443 -17.71 18.35 25.62
N TYR A 444 -16.69 18.93 25.04
CA TYR A 444 -16.61 19.23 23.58
C TYR A 444 -16.76 17.99 22.71
N PHE A 445 -16.05 16.90 23.04
CA PHE A 445 -16.12 15.66 22.26
C PHE A 445 -17.47 14.97 22.40
N GLU A 446 -18.09 15.03 23.58
CA GLU A 446 -19.44 14.51 23.81
C GLU A 446 -20.47 15.31 23.01
N ASP A 447 -20.33 16.63 22.92
CA ASP A 447 -21.20 17.49 22.09
C ASP A 447 -21.06 17.16 20.59
N LEU A 448 -19.85 16.81 20.11
CA LEU A 448 -19.63 16.37 18.75
C LEU A 448 -20.33 15.03 18.48
N ILE A 449 -20.24 14.06 19.39
CA ILE A 449 -20.95 12.78 19.28
C ILE A 449 -22.46 13.02 19.22
N GLN A 450 -23.00 13.83 20.13
CA GLN A 450 -24.44 14.16 20.16
C GLN A 450 -24.88 14.76 18.81
N LYS A 451 -24.14 15.79 18.34
CA LYS A 451 -24.52 16.56 17.15
C LYS A 451 -24.38 15.77 15.85
N TYR A 452 -23.25 15.08 15.67
CA TYR A 452 -22.88 14.52 14.36
C TYR A 452 -23.13 13.02 14.23
N LEU A 453 -23.24 12.26 15.34
CA LEU A 453 -23.52 10.83 15.30
C LEU A 453 -24.94 10.48 15.72
N LEU A 454 -25.48 11.09 16.77
CA LEU A 454 -26.80 10.80 17.32
C LEU A 454 -27.93 11.63 16.68
N ASP A 455 -27.78 12.95 16.65
CA ASP A 455 -28.82 13.88 16.15
C ASP A 455 -28.77 14.10 14.63
N ASN A 456 -27.79 13.47 13.96
CA ASN A 456 -27.56 13.64 12.53
C ASN A 456 -28.33 12.59 11.71
N ALA A 457 -29.32 13.05 10.93
CA ALA A 457 -30.05 12.20 10.01
C ALA A 457 -29.32 11.89 8.70
N HIS A 458 -28.24 12.65 8.35
CA HIS A 458 -27.42 12.37 7.16
C HIS A 458 -26.52 11.17 7.42
N GLY A 459 -27.06 10.00 7.25
CA GLY A 459 -26.39 8.74 7.49
C GLY A 459 -26.99 7.59 6.71
N ALA A 460 -26.25 6.50 6.66
CA ALA A 460 -26.65 5.25 6.02
C ALA A 460 -26.27 4.03 6.87
N VAL A 461 -27.14 3.03 6.88
CA VAL A 461 -26.83 1.68 7.35
C VAL A 461 -26.72 0.79 6.12
N VAL A 462 -25.53 0.25 5.88
CA VAL A 462 -25.27 -0.59 4.70
C VAL A 462 -25.01 -2.02 5.12
N VAL A 463 -25.64 -2.96 4.42
CA VAL A 463 -25.48 -4.41 4.60
C VAL A 463 -24.91 -4.99 3.32
N VAL A 464 -23.79 -5.68 3.41
CA VAL A 464 -23.20 -6.43 2.29
C VAL A 464 -23.17 -7.91 2.65
N ALA A 465 -24.08 -8.67 2.05
CA ALA A 465 -24.32 -10.07 2.35
C ALA A 465 -23.60 -10.98 1.34
N PRO A 466 -23.09 -12.15 1.76
CA PRO A 466 -22.49 -13.12 0.85
C PRO A 466 -23.54 -13.73 -0.07
N GLU A 467 -23.14 -14.08 -1.30
CA GLU A 467 -23.98 -14.79 -2.26
C GLU A 467 -23.16 -15.81 -3.06
N LYS A 468 -23.54 -17.09 -2.94
CA LYS A 468 -22.89 -18.18 -3.68
C LYS A 468 -23.22 -18.11 -5.16
N GLY A 469 -22.21 -18.38 -5.99
CA GLY A 469 -22.38 -18.46 -7.43
C GLY A 469 -22.62 -17.12 -8.14
N LEU A 470 -22.56 -15.98 -7.43
CA LEU A 470 -22.82 -14.65 -7.99
C LEU A 470 -21.87 -14.34 -9.16
N ASN A 471 -20.57 -14.56 -9.02
CA ASN A 471 -19.63 -14.31 -10.11
C ASN A 471 -19.87 -15.22 -11.32
N ARG A 472 -20.16 -16.50 -11.08
CA ARG A 472 -20.49 -17.43 -12.17
C ARG A 472 -21.74 -17.00 -12.92
N ALA A 473 -22.76 -16.54 -12.20
CA ALA A 473 -23.99 -16.03 -12.82
C ALA A 473 -23.72 -14.76 -13.65
N LYS A 474 -22.89 -13.85 -13.14
CA LYS A 474 -22.48 -12.63 -13.86
C LYS A 474 -21.65 -12.96 -15.11
N GLU A 475 -20.69 -13.85 -15.00
CA GLU A 475 -19.87 -14.30 -16.14
C GLU A 475 -20.70 -14.98 -17.22
N GLN A 476 -21.63 -15.86 -16.82
CA GLN A 476 -22.55 -16.50 -17.75
C GLN A 476 -23.46 -15.49 -18.45
N ALA A 477 -24.04 -14.56 -17.68
CA ALA A 477 -24.89 -13.50 -18.24
C ALA A 477 -24.14 -12.60 -19.22
N LEU A 478 -22.88 -12.26 -18.91
CA LEU A 478 -22.01 -11.51 -19.82
C LEU A 478 -21.71 -12.31 -21.09
N ALA A 479 -21.33 -13.59 -20.96
CA ALA A 479 -21.04 -14.46 -22.09
C ALA A 479 -22.27 -14.62 -23.02
N GLU A 480 -23.46 -14.81 -22.44
CA GLU A 480 -24.74 -14.87 -23.20
C GLU A 480 -25.04 -13.55 -23.91
N LYS A 481 -24.85 -12.40 -23.24
CA LYS A 481 -25.00 -11.06 -23.83
C LYS A 481 -24.05 -10.85 -25.00
N LEU A 482 -22.77 -11.21 -24.84
CA LEU A 482 -21.77 -11.08 -25.90
C LEU A 482 -22.03 -12.04 -27.07
N ALA A 483 -22.46 -13.26 -26.79
CA ALA A 483 -22.85 -14.24 -27.82
C ALA A 483 -24.06 -13.75 -28.62
N ALA A 484 -25.08 -13.19 -27.93
CA ALA A 484 -26.26 -12.61 -28.59
C ALA A 484 -25.90 -11.35 -29.42
N TYR A 485 -25.02 -10.50 -28.92
CA TYR A 485 -24.50 -9.36 -29.66
C TYR A 485 -23.75 -9.81 -30.90
N LYS A 486 -22.81 -10.76 -30.78
CA LYS A 486 -22.08 -11.33 -31.93
C LYS A 486 -23.03 -11.96 -32.97
N ALA A 487 -24.03 -12.71 -32.53
CA ALA A 487 -25.02 -13.33 -33.42
C ALA A 487 -25.90 -12.31 -34.18
N GLY A 488 -26.01 -11.09 -33.69
CA GLY A 488 -26.74 -9.99 -34.34
C GLY A 488 -25.91 -9.20 -35.34
N LEU A 489 -24.58 -9.41 -35.39
CA LEU A 489 -23.68 -8.75 -36.34
C LEU A 489 -23.76 -9.36 -37.73
N SER A 490 -23.55 -8.56 -38.76
CA SER A 490 -23.30 -9.03 -40.09
C SER A 490 -21.89 -9.68 -40.25
N ASP A 491 -21.70 -10.50 -41.25
CA ASP A 491 -20.38 -11.08 -41.55
C ASP A 491 -19.29 -10.00 -41.72
N GLU A 492 -19.65 -8.85 -42.30
CA GLU A 492 -18.75 -7.71 -42.47
C GLU A 492 -18.34 -7.09 -41.13
N GLU A 493 -19.26 -6.96 -40.16
CA GLU A 493 -18.99 -6.45 -38.80
C GLU A 493 -18.15 -7.44 -37.98
N VAL A 494 -18.41 -8.76 -38.13
CA VAL A 494 -17.57 -9.80 -37.51
C VAL A 494 -16.13 -9.73 -38.05
N GLN A 495 -15.95 -9.61 -39.38
CA GLN A 495 -14.63 -9.45 -39.97
C GLN A 495 -13.94 -8.14 -39.55
N ALA A 496 -14.71 -7.06 -39.36
CA ALA A 496 -14.18 -5.80 -38.86
C ALA A 496 -13.65 -5.94 -37.42
N LEU A 497 -14.37 -6.65 -36.51
CA LEU A 497 -13.91 -6.92 -35.15
C LEU A 497 -12.63 -7.79 -35.13
N ILE A 498 -12.56 -8.82 -35.96
CA ILE A 498 -11.34 -9.66 -36.08
C ILE A 498 -10.17 -8.81 -36.58
N ALA A 499 -10.40 -7.96 -37.58
CA ALA A 499 -9.37 -7.05 -38.10
C ALA A 499 -8.93 -6.03 -37.03
N GLN A 500 -9.85 -5.50 -36.24
CA GLN A 500 -9.57 -4.59 -35.16
C GLN A 500 -8.73 -5.26 -34.06
N THR A 501 -9.08 -6.48 -33.65
CA THR A 501 -8.31 -7.27 -32.67
C THR A 501 -6.87 -7.49 -33.15
N ARG A 502 -6.71 -7.86 -34.43
CA ARG A 502 -5.39 -8.04 -35.04
C ARG A 502 -4.60 -6.74 -35.11
N HIS A 503 -5.23 -5.66 -35.53
CA HIS A 503 -4.60 -4.34 -35.62
C HIS A 503 -4.13 -3.84 -34.25
N LEU A 504 -4.94 -4.02 -33.19
CA LEU A 504 -4.54 -3.65 -31.84
C LEU A 504 -3.31 -4.43 -31.37
N ARG A 505 -3.25 -5.75 -31.65
CA ARG A 505 -2.08 -6.57 -31.33
C ARG A 505 -0.83 -6.12 -32.12
N GLU A 506 -0.98 -5.83 -33.40
CA GLU A 506 0.10 -5.28 -34.24
C GLU A 506 0.58 -3.93 -33.69
N TYR A 507 -0.33 -3.04 -33.28
CA TYR A 507 -0.01 -1.78 -32.62
C TYR A 507 0.76 -2.00 -31.32
N GLN A 508 0.32 -2.92 -30.46
CA GLN A 508 1.00 -3.24 -29.20
C GLN A 508 2.42 -3.80 -29.40
N GLU A 509 2.62 -4.61 -30.45
CA GLU A 509 3.91 -5.26 -30.75
C GLU A 509 4.90 -4.35 -31.48
N GLU A 510 4.42 -3.33 -32.19
CA GLU A 510 5.29 -2.39 -32.88
C GLU A 510 6.14 -1.60 -31.88
N PRO A 511 7.49 -1.67 -31.93
CA PRO A 511 8.33 -0.92 -31.02
C PRO A 511 8.24 0.59 -31.29
N SER A 512 8.47 1.41 -30.27
CA SER A 512 8.64 2.85 -30.44
C SER A 512 9.84 3.13 -31.34
N LYS A 513 9.75 4.17 -32.19
CA LYS A 513 10.83 4.53 -33.09
C LYS A 513 12.05 5.03 -32.31
N GLU A 514 13.24 4.67 -32.76
CA GLU A 514 14.50 5.11 -32.11
C GLU A 514 14.59 6.66 -32.01
N GLU A 515 14.20 7.39 -33.06
CA GLU A 515 14.16 8.85 -33.06
C GLU A 515 13.24 9.45 -31.98
N ASP A 516 12.18 8.75 -31.59
CA ASP A 516 11.23 9.15 -30.55
C ASP A 516 11.75 8.78 -29.16
N LEU A 517 12.36 7.60 -29.00
CA LEU A 517 13.04 7.19 -27.76
C LEU A 517 14.17 8.18 -27.38
N LEU A 518 14.89 8.72 -28.38
CA LEU A 518 15.94 9.69 -28.15
C LEU A 518 15.43 11.04 -27.62
N LYS A 519 14.13 11.36 -27.72
CA LYS A 519 13.53 12.58 -27.18
C LYS A 519 13.32 12.51 -25.67
N ILE A 520 13.20 11.31 -25.08
CA ILE A 520 13.05 11.14 -23.63
C ILE A 520 14.35 11.62 -22.96
N PRO A 521 14.27 12.61 -22.06
CA PRO A 521 15.45 13.10 -21.35
C PRO A 521 15.98 12.02 -20.41
N MET A 522 17.29 11.89 -20.30
CA MET A 522 17.94 10.83 -19.53
C MET A 522 19.18 11.36 -18.82
N LEU A 523 19.47 10.78 -17.67
CA LEU A 523 20.74 10.95 -16.95
C LEU A 523 21.85 10.14 -17.64
N GLY A 524 23.12 10.42 -17.26
CA GLY A 524 24.26 9.60 -17.65
C GLY A 524 24.77 8.76 -16.47
N ARG A 525 25.66 7.80 -16.75
CA ARG A 525 26.30 6.99 -15.67
C ARG A 525 27.14 7.86 -14.71
N GLU A 526 27.60 9.03 -15.17
CA GLU A 526 28.33 10.02 -14.38
C GLU A 526 27.48 10.72 -13.33
N ASP A 527 26.15 10.72 -13.48
CA ASP A 527 25.20 11.27 -12.49
C ASP A 527 24.98 10.33 -11.29
N MET A 528 25.46 9.08 -11.40
CA MET A 528 25.31 8.08 -10.33
C MET A 528 26.36 8.24 -9.23
N LYS A 529 25.94 8.10 -7.98
CA LYS A 529 26.88 8.04 -6.86
C LYS A 529 27.73 6.79 -6.98
N LYS A 530 29.06 6.92 -6.86
CA LYS A 530 29.99 5.79 -6.96
C LYS A 530 30.05 4.98 -5.66
N GLU A 531 29.94 5.65 -4.53
CA GLU A 531 30.03 5.06 -3.21
C GLU A 531 28.67 4.52 -2.75
N ALA A 532 28.69 3.30 -2.21
CA ALA A 532 27.52 2.72 -1.56
C ALA A 532 27.20 3.46 -0.22
N MET A 533 25.94 3.47 0.17
CA MET A 533 25.54 4.03 1.46
C MET A 533 26.13 3.16 2.60
N PRO A 534 26.96 3.72 3.50
CA PRO A 534 27.59 2.93 4.57
C PRO A 534 26.58 2.40 5.58
N PHE A 535 27.00 1.42 6.35
CA PHE A 535 26.30 0.96 7.55
C PHE A 535 26.79 1.73 8.78
N SER A 536 25.90 2.02 9.71
CA SER A 536 26.23 2.63 10.99
C SER A 536 26.09 1.59 12.10
N ASN A 537 27.09 0.73 12.27
CA ASN A 537 27.10 -0.32 13.31
C ASN A 537 28.23 -0.07 14.30
N LYS A 538 27.90 0.03 15.58
CA LYS A 538 28.84 0.11 16.68
C LYS A 538 28.43 -0.88 17.76
N GLU A 539 29.26 -1.90 17.96
CA GLU A 539 29.02 -2.94 18.96
C GLU A 539 29.39 -2.47 20.37
N GLU A 540 28.51 -2.72 21.29
CA GLU A 540 28.72 -2.44 22.71
C GLU A 540 28.08 -3.56 23.57
N ASN A 541 28.26 -3.47 24.89
CA ASN A 541 27.60 -4.36 25.82
C ASN A 541 26.96 -3.56 26.94
N MET A 542 25.69 -3.82 27.22
CA MET A 542 24.97 -3.32 28.37
C MET A 542 24.94 -4.41 29.46
N GLY A 543 26.03 -4.52 30.23
CA GLY A 543 26.26 -5.67 31.11
C GLY A 543 26.53 -6.94 30.32
N GLU A 544 25.64 -7.93 30.39
CA GLU A 544 25.74 -9.19 29.63
C GLU A 544 24.97 -9.17 28.29
N ILE A 545 24.22 -8.10 28.03
CA ILE A 545 23.36 -7.98 26.85
C ILE A 545 24.14 -7.26 25.76
N PRO A 546 24.35 -7.88 24.58
CA PRO A 546 24.98 -7.22 23.44
C PRO A 546 24.04 -6.13 22.87
N VAL A 547 24.64 -5.04 22.41
CA VAL A 547 23.95 -3.90 21.82
C VAL A 547 24.64 -3.51 20.52
N VAL A 548 23.88 -3.26 19.47
CA VAL A 548 24.37 -2.64 18.23
C VAL A 548 23.74 -1.26 18.12
N ARG A 549 24.58 -0.22 18.09
CA ARG A 549 24.15 1.17 17.96
C ARG A 549 24.24 1.64 16.52
N HIS A 550 23.28 2.48 16.15
CA HIS A 550 23.18 3.13 14.86
C HIS A 550 23.00 4.64 15.08
N GLU A 551 23.96 5.44 14.67
CA GLU A 551 23.89 6.89 14.81
C GLU A 551 23.14 7.49 13.60
N ALA A 552 22.08 8.25 13.88
CA ALA A 552 21.27 8.94 12.89
C ALA A 552 20.66 10.21 13.48
N PRO A 553 20.43 11.29 12.68
CA PRO A 553 19.72 12.49 13.11
C PRO A 553 18.22 12.16 13.28
N ALA A 554 17.78 11.96 14.52
CA ALA A 554 16.47 11.40 14.86
C ALA A 554 15.52 12.38 15.57
N ASN A 555 15.86 13.67 15.63
CA ASN A 555 15.03 14.74 16.23
C ASN A 555 14.57 14.42 17.68
N GLY A 556 15.46 13.82 18.49
CA GLY A 556 15.18 13.44 19.86
C GLY A 556 14.32 12.19 20.02
N ILE A 557 14.11 11.41 18.96
CA ILE A 557 13.43 10.12 19.02
C ILE A 557 14.47 9.00 19.10
N ASP A 558 14.34 8.12 20.08
CA ASP A 558 15.08 6.88 20.17
C ASP A 558 14.24 5.73 19.58
N TYR A 559 14.84 4.98 18.64
CA TYR A 559 14.26 3.74 18.07
C TYR A 559 14.99 2.55 18.69
N ILE A 560 14.27 1.74 19.45
CA ILE A 560 14.83 0.64 20.23
C ILE A 560 14.14 -0.65 19.83
N THR A 561 14.92 -1.64 19.40
CA THR A 561 14.43 -2.99 19.14
C THR A 561 15.08 -3.99 20.09
N LEU A 562 14.27 -4.62 20.94
CA LEU A 562 14.67 -5.76 21.76
C LEU A 562 14.46 -7.03 20.95
N MET A 563 15.54 -7.72 20.59
CA MET A 563 15.54 -8.90 19.73
C MET A 563 15.83 -10.15 20.55
N PHE A 564 14.99 -11.17 20.45
CA PHE A 564 15.13 -12.43 21.16
C PHE A 564 15.34 -13.58 20.20
N GLU A 565 16.37 -14.39 20.42
CA GLU A 565 16.74 -15.55 19.59
C GLU A 565 15.67 -16.64 19.65
N CYS A 566 15.21 -17.08 18.48
CA CYS A 566 14.16 -18.09 18.30
C CYS A 566 14.56 -19.25 17.40
N ASN A 567 15.85 -19.47 17.12
CA ASN A 567 16.32 -20.48 16.16
C ASN A 567 15.99 -21.92 16.58
N ASP A 568 15.81 -22.19 17.89
CA ASP A 568 15.49 -23.50 18.47
C ASP A 568 13.99 -23.74 18.71
N ILE A 569 13.13 -22.97 18.06
CA ILE A 569 11.68 -23.19 18.06
C ILE A 569 11.35 -24.31 17.08
N ALA A 570 10.60 -25.32 17.54
CA ALA A 570 10.22 -26.45 16.69
C ALA A 570 9.31 -25.99 15.53
N GLU A 571 9.38 -26.68 14.39
CA GLU A 571 8.65 -26.32 13.16
C GLU A 571 7.14 -26.10 13.43
N GLU A 572 6.51 -26.99 14.18
CA GLU A 572 5.11 -26.91 14.54
C GLU A 572 4.78 -25.75 15.51
N GLU A 573 5.79 -25.15 16.14
CA GLU A 573 5.64 -24.02 17.05
C GLU A 573 5.86 -22.65 16.36
N VAL A 574 6.45 -22.63 15.17
CA VAL A 574 6.73 -21.37 14.44
C VAL A 574 5.48 -20.50 14.24
N PRO A 575 4.32 -21.04 13.83
CA PRO A 575 3.11 -20.23 13.68
C PRO A 575 2.61 -19.59 14.99
N TYR A 576 2.94 -20.20 16.15
CA TYR A 576 2.63 -19.58 17.45
C TYR A 576 3.48 -18.34 17.75
N LEU A 577 4.67 -18.18 17.14
CA LEU A 577 5.41 -16.91 17.18
C LEU A 577 4.62 -15.81 16.45
N GLY A 578 4.01 -16.14 15.31
CA GLY A 578 3.10 -15.25 14.58
C GLY A 578 1.88 -14.84 15.41
N LEU A 579 1.27 -15.79 16.14
CA LEU A 579 0.16 -15.50 17.06
C LEU A 579 0.64 -14.67 18.26
N LEU A 580 1.78 -15.02 18.86
CA LEU A 580 2.34 -14.27 19.99
C LEU A 580 2.59 -12.81 19.61
N ARG A 581 3.11 -12.56 18.40
CA ARG A 581 3.25 -11.21 17.83
C ARG A 581 1.91 -10.46 17.78
N ALA A 582 0.83 -11.14 17.45
CA ALA A 582 -0.49 -10.52 17.30
C ALA A 582 -1.20 -10.26 18.64
N VAL A 583 -0.85 -10.95 19.72
CA VAL A 583 -1.53 -10.85 21.01
C VAL A 583 -0.76 -10.01 22.06
N LEU A 584 0.57 -9.91 21.96
CA LEU A 584 1.36 -9.10 22.89
C LEU A 584 1.03 -7.60 22.74
N GLY A 585 0.79 -6.95 23.88
CA GLY A 585 0.33 -5.57 23.94
C GLY A 585 -1.20 -5.40 23.84
N TYR A 586 -1.93 -6.50 23.54
CA TYR A 586 -3.40 -6.50 23.39
C TYR A 586 -4.12 -7.36 24.44
N VAL A 587 -3.40 -7.91 25.40
CA VAL A 587 -3.91 -8.66 26.55
C VAL A 587 -3.66 -7.88 27.84
N ASN A 588 -4.40 -8.21 28.92
CA ASN A 588 -4.16 -7.64 30.22
C ASN A 588 -2.73 -7.94 30.70
N THR A 589 -2.20 -7.06 31.56
CA THR A 589 -0.95 -7.29 32.28
C THR A 589 -1.21 -7.22 33.78
N ARG A 590 -0.20 -7.40 34.59
CA ARG A 590 -0.35 -7.28 36.06
C ARG A 590 -0.88 -5.92 36.50
N SER A 591 -0.43 -4.85 35.81
CA SER A 591 -0.69 -3.47 36.25
C SER A 591 -1.70 -2.74 35.42
N TYR A 592 -2.01 -3.24 34.21
CA TYR A 592 -2.86 -2.58 33.23
C TYR A 592 -3.89 -3.54 32.66
N SER A 593 -5.13 -3.06 32.48
CA SER A 593 -6.02 -3.66 31.48
C SER A 593 -5.42 -3.45 30.09
N TYR A 594 -5.80 -4.25 29.10
CA TYR A 594 -5.32 -4.07 27.72
C TYR A 594 -5.68 -2.71 27.14
N ALA A 595 -6.83 -2.13 27.54
CA ALA A 595 -7.25 -0.79 27.15
C ALA A 595 -6.37 0.30 27.78
N ASP A 596 -6.10 0.20 29.10
CA ASP A 596 -5.21 1.15 29.79
C ASP A 596 -3.76 1.02 29.31
N LEU A 597 -3.33 -0.20 28.97
CA LEU A 597 -2.00 -0.45 28.39
C LEU A 597 -1.86 0.26 27.02
N ALA A 598 -2.85 0.12 26.14
CA ALA A 598 -2.86 0.80 24.86
C ALA A 598 -2.85 2.33 25.00
N ASN A 599 -3.64 2.87 25.93
CA ASN A 599 -3.61 4.31 26.25
C ASN A 599 -2.23 4.74 26.77
N ALA A 600 -1.64 4.00 27.69
CA ALA A 600 -0.31 4.33 28.22
C ALA A 600 0.77 4.28 27.14
N ILE A 601 0.74 3.30 26.23
CA ILE A 601 1.65 3.23 25.09
C ILE A 601 1.53 4.52 24.25
N ASN A 602 0.33 4.93 23.86
CA ASN A 602 0.11 6.08 22.97
C ASN A 602 0.31 7.44 23.69
N ILE A 603 0.16 7.49 25.03
CA ILE A 603 0.46 8.71 25.79
C ILE A 603 1.98 8.96 25.86
N TYR A 604 2.78 7.91 26.02
CA TYR A 604 4.20 8.06 26.35
C TYR A 604 5.14 7.69 25.20
N THR A 605 4.66 7.05 24.13
CA THR A 605 5.51 6.56 23.04
C THR A 605 4.89 6.83 21.67
N GLY A 606 5.68 6.70 20.61
CA GLY A 606 5.19 6.62 19.24
C GLY A 606 4.68 5.23 18.86
N GLY A 607 4.69 4.28 19.81
CA GLY A 607 4.24 2.91 19.65
C GLY A 607 5.21 1.88 20.24
N ILE A 608 4.66 0.78 20.75
CA ILE A 608 5.38 -0.44 21.10
C ILE A 608 4.72 -1.57 20.30
N THR A 609 5.48 -2.19 19.40
CA THR A 609 4.99 -3.24 18.50
C THR A 609 5.82 -4.50 18.58
N SER A 610 5.22 -5.63 18.24
CA SER A 610 5.89 -6.93 18.20
C SER A 610 6.11 -7.40 16.74
N GLY A 611 7.23 -8.09 16.48
CA GLY A 611 7.57 -8.62 15.16
C GLY A 611 8.24 -9.98 15.25
N VAL A 612 8.23 -10.73 14.15
CA VAL A 612 9.10 -11.89 13.94
C VAL A 612 9.89 -11.61 12.68
N SER A 613 11.22 -11.60 12.79
CA SER A 613 12.11 -11.29 11.67
C SER A 613 13.11 -12.41 11.45
N MET A 614 13.40 -12.68 10.20
CA MET A 614 14.37 -13.68 9.77
C MET A 614 15.51 -12.98 9.06
N TYR A 615 16.75 -13.30 9.46
CA TYR A 615 17.99 -12.76 8.92
C TYR A 615 18.85 -13.91 8.41
N PRO A 616 18.82 -14.19 7.08
CA PRO A 616 19.64 -15.25 6.51
C PRO A 616 21.14 -14.90 6.60
N ASP A 617 21.97 -15.87 6.92
CA ASP A 617 23.43 -15.69 6.90
C ASP A 617 23.95 -15.78 5.46
N LEU A 618 24.40 -14.66 4.92
CA LEU A 618 24.90 -14.59 3.53
C LEU A 618 26.28 -15.25 3.33
N LYS A 619 26.92 -15.69 4.42
CA LYS A 619 28.19 -16.46 4.39
C LYS A 619 27.95 -17.96 4.54
N ASN A 620 26.84 -18.33 5.15
CA ASN A 620 26.45 -19.71 5.38
C ASN A 620 24.96 -19.87 5.07
N HIS A 621 24.63 -20.21 3.83
CA HIS A 621 23.25 -20.30 3.35
C HIS A 621 22.38 -21.34 4.09
N ASP A 622 23.01 -22.22 4.90
CA ASP A 622 22.30 -23.17 5.77
C ASP A 622 21.95 -22.54 7.15
N ALA A 623 22.40 -21.31 7.42
CA ALA A 623 22.15 -20.63 8.69
C ALA A 623 21.23 -19.41 8.53
N MET A 624 20.43 -19.17 9.56
CA MET A 624 19.55 -18.01 9.64
C MET A 624 19.34 -17.64 11.09
N ALA A 625 19.28 -16.34 11.38
CA ALA A 625 18.84 -15.84 12.68
C ALA A 625 17.33 -15.57 12.64
N VAL A 626 16.57 -16.25 13.50
CA VAL A 626 15.14 -15.97 13.74
C VAL A 626 15.02 -15.16 15.01
N LYS A 627 14.43 -13.97 14.93
CA LYS A 627 14.27 -13.05 16.05
C LYS A 627 12.81 -12.74 16.32
N PHE A 628 12.41 -12.84 17.58
CA PHE A 628 11.20 -12.17 18.05
C PHE A 628 11.60 -10.76 18.51
N GLU A 629 10.89 -9.74 18.05
CA GLU A 629 11.27 -8.36 18.24
C GLU A 629 10.18 -7.55 18.97
N ILE A 630 10.59 -6.75 19.93
CA ILE A 630 9.79 -5.67 20.51
C ILE A 630 10.40 -4.35 20.06
N ARG A 631 9.68 -3.62 19.25
CA ARG A 631 10.12 -2.36 18.63
C ARG A 631 9.42 -1.18 19.32
N MET A 632 10.18 -0.16 19.64
CA MET A 632 9.70 1.05 20.34
C MET A 632 10.22 2.29 19.65
N LYS A 633 9.33 3.28 19.52
CA LYS A 633 9.66 4.66 19.13
C LYS A 633 9.35 5.56 20.31
N VAL A 634 10.30 6.31 20.80
CA VAL A 634 10.10 7.10 22.02
C VAL A 634 10.94 8.39 22.03
N LEU A 635 10.37 9.49 22.52
CA LEU A 635 11.15 10.68 22.84
C LEU A 635 12.07 10.40 24.03
N GLU A 636 13.31 10.90 24.02
CA GLU A 636 14.28 10.73 25.12
C GLU A 636 13.67 11.02 26.50
N SER A 637 12.79 12.04 26.61
CA SER A 637 12.12 12.42 27.85
C SER A 637 11.19 11.35 28.42
N ASN A 638 10.66 10.47 27.58
CA ASN A 638 9.67 9.46 27.93
C ASN A 638 10.24 8.03 27.99
N LEU A 639 11.54 7.87 27.78
CA LEU A 639 12.19 6.56 27.70
C LEU A 639 11.94 5.68 28.94
N GLU A 640 11.90 6.27 30.16
CA GLU A 640 11.63 5.50 31.38
C GLU A 640 10.22 4.90 31.37
N HIS A 641 9.22 5.61 30.81
CA HIS A 641 7.86 5.10 30.66
C HIS A 641 7.82 3.98 29.61
N ALA A 642 8.47 4.15 28.46
CA ALA A 642 8.53 3.15 27.42
C ALA A 642 9.15 1.83 27.92
N MET A 643 10.28 1.92 28.62
CA MET A 643 10.95 0.75 29.17
C MET A 643 10.15 0.05 30.26
N LYS A 644 9.38 0.81 31.05
CA LYS A 644 8.44 0.24 32.03
C LYS A 644 7.32 -0.53 31.34
N LEU A 645 6.75 0.02 30.27
CA LEU A 645 5.68 -0.64 29.50
C LEU A 645 6.20 -1.89 28.77
N ALA A 646 7.38 -1.82 28.17
CA ALA A 646 8.00 -2.98 27.53
C ALA A 646 8.28 -4.12 28.53
N GLU A 647 8.80 -3.78 29.73
CA GLU A 647 9.02 -4.75 30.81
C GLU A 647 7.70 -5.37 31.28
N GLU A 648 6.64 -4.58 31.42
CA GLU A 648 5.30 -5.05 31.78
C GLU A 648 4.74 -6.03 30.73
N ILE A 649 4.86 -5.70 29.43
CA ILE A 649 4.42 -6.57 28.31
C ILE A 649 5.19 -7.88 28.34
N LEU A 650 6.51 -7.85 28.49
CA LEU A 650 7.36 -9.05 28.43
C LEU A 650 7.22 -9.97 29.66
N ASN A 651 7.00 -9.42 30.85
CA ASN A 651 7.02 -10.17 32.12
C ASN A 651 5.64 -10.51 32.68
N SER A 652 4.58 -9.85 32.23
CA SER A 652 3.28 -9.94 32.93
C SER A 652 2.05 -9.94 32.03
N SER A 653 2.21 -10.16 30.74
CA SER A 653 1.09 -10.40 29.81
C SER A 653 0.28 -11.63 30.24
N ASP A 654 -1.01 -11.46 30.45
CA ASP A 654 -1.93 -12.51 30.89
C ASP A 654 -2.55 -13.21 29.68
N LEU A 655 -2.02 -14.38 29.32
CA LEU A 655 -2.52 -15.21 28.24
C LEU A 655 -3.62 -16.20 28.68
N HIS A 656 -3.91 -16.25 30.01
CA HIS A 656 -4.94 -17.14 30.55
C HIS A 656 -6.35 -16.55 30.48
N ASP A 657 -6.49 -15.26 30.08
CA ASP A 657 -7.77 -14.70 29.70
C ASP A 657 -8.19 -15.27 28.32
N THR A 658 -8.75 -16.50 28.38
CA THR A 658 -9.11 -17.25 27.18
C THR A 658 -10.23 -16.60 26.36
N LYS A 659 -11.10 -15.79 26.99
CA LYS A 659 -12.11 -15.00 26.26
C LYS A 659 -11.40 -13.96 25.38
N ARG A 660 -10.49 -13.19 25.96
CA ARG A 660 -9.73 -12.18 25.23
C ARG A 660 -8.85 -12.78 24.13
N LEU A 661 -8.23 -13.95 24.43
CA LEU A 661 -7.43 -14.66 23.43
C LEU A 661 -8.28 -15.15 22.23
N ALA A 662 -9.49 -15.64 22.48
CA ALA A 662 -10.42 -16.03 21.41
C ALA A 662 -10.83 -14.83 20.53
N GLU A 663 -11.13 -13.67 21.14
CA GLU A 663 -11.43 -12.44 20.42
C GLU A 663 -10.26 -12.02 19.51
N LEU A 664 -9.02 -12.06 19.99
CA LEU A 664 -7.84 -11.71 19.22
C LEU A 664 -7.58 -12.70 18.06
N ILE A 665 -7.77 -14.01 18.29
CA ILE A 665 -7.62 -15.02 17.24
C ILE A 665 -8.67 -14.81 16.13
N ALA A 666 -9.93 -14.53 16.49
CA ALA A 666 -10.98 -14.26 15.53
C ALA A 666 -10.68 -13.00 14.69
N GLN A 667 -10.17 -11.92 15.33
CA GLN A 667 -9.73 -10.72 14.63
C GLN A 667 -8.55 -10.99 13.69
N VAL A 668 -7.56 -11.77 14.14
CA VAL A 668 -6.42 -12.16 13.28
C VAL A 668 -6.90 -12.97 12.08
N LYS A 669 -7.82 -13.92 12.27
CA LYS A 669 -8.42 -14.71 11.20
C LYS A 669 -9.12 -13.82 10.17
N SER A 670 -9.97 -12.89 10.61
CA SER A 670 -10.68 -11.96 9.73
C SER A 670 -9.73 -11.08 8.91
N ARG A 671 -8.68 -10.52 9.54
CA ARG A 671 -7.69 -9.69 8.85
C ARG A 671 -6.82 -10.48 7.87
N LEU A 672 -6.45 -11.70 8.21
CA LEU A 672 -5.72 -12.58 7.29
C LEU A 672 -6.54 -12.88 6.05
N GLN A 673 -7.83 -13.16 6.18
CA GLN A 673 -8.72 -13.41 5.04
C GLN A 673 -8.70 -12.25 4.05
N VAL A 674 -8.85 -11.02 4.55
CA VAL A 674 -8.77 -9.81 3.70
C VAL A 674 -7.40 -9.66 3.05
N ASN A 675 -6.31 -9.82 3.82
CA ASN A 675 -4.94 -9.63 3.33
C ASN A 675 -4.55 -10.67 2.28
N LEU A 676 -4.95 -11.92 2.45
CA LEU A 676 -4.65 -13.00 1.50
C LEU A 676 -5.27 -12.74 0.12
N SER A 677 -6.50 -12.20 0.07
CA SER A 677 -7.17 -11.87 -1.19
C SER A 677 -6.63 -10.56 -1.80
N SER A 678 -6.48 -9.49 -1.00
CA SER A 678 -6.03 -8.18 -1.49
C SER A 678 -4.56 -8.16 -1.94
N SER A 679 -3.70 -8.93 -1.28
CA SER A 679 -2.26 -9.03 -1.54
C SER A 679 -1.86 -10.38 -2.14
N GLY A 680 -2.74 -10.99 -2.92
CA GLY A 680 -2.57 -12.36 -3.44
C GLY A 680 -1.27 -12.63 -4.17
N HIS A 681 -0.69 -11.62 -4.87
CA HIS A 681 0.63 -11.75 -5.52
C HIS A 681 1.77 -11.97 -4.52
N THR A 682 1.80 -11.20 -3.44
CA THR A 682 2.81 -11.36 -2.38
C THR A 682 2.64 -12.70 -1.66
N VAL A 683 1.41 -13.07 -1.41
CA VAL A 683 1.06 -14.34 -0.75
C VAL A 683 1.44 -15.53 -1.63
N ALA A 684 1.11 -15.50 -2.92
CA ALA A 684 1.45 -16.56 -3.87
C ALA A 684 2.97 -16.71 -4.03
N ALA A 685 3.71 -15.60 -4.14
CA ALA A 685 5.18 -15.60 -4.24
C ALA A 685 5.83 -16.14 -2.96
N MET A 686 5.37 -15.69 -1.78
CA MET A 686 5.85 -16.18 -0.49
C MET A 686 5.60 -17.69 -0.34
N ARG A 687 4.41 -18.15 -0.69
CA ARG A 687 4.04 -19.57 -0.62
C ARG A 687 4.88 -20.40 -1.58
N ALA A 688 5.07 -19.97 -2.83
CA ALA A 688 5.89 -20.66 -3.80
C ALA A 688 7.36 -20.77 -3.33
N LEU A 689 7.94 -19.70 -2.81
CA LEU A 689 9.30 -19.70 -2.23
C LEU A 689 9.42 -20.62 -1.03
N SER A 690 8.38 -20.77 -0.21
CA SER A 690 8.40 -21.59 1.02
C SER A 690 8.64 -23.09 0.76
N TYR A 691 8.50 -23.54 -0.49
CA TYR A 691 8.75 -24.92 -0.87
C TYR A 691 10.24 -25.28 -0.92
N GLU A 692 11.13 -24.28 -1.02
CA GLU A 692 12.57 -24.48 -1.16
C GLU A 692 13.43 -23.59 -0.25
N SER A 693 12.86 -22.57 0.36
CA SER A 693 13.57 -21.60 1.19
C SER A 693 13.13 -21.68 2.64
N VAL A 694 14.07 -21.92 3.55
CA VAL A 694 13.82 -21.87 5.00
C VAL A 694 13.35 -20.48 5.42
N TYR A 695 13.94 -19.42 4.88
CA TYR A 695 13.52 -18.03 5.09
C TYR A 695 12.06 -17.81 4.73
N ALA A 696 11.66 -18.23 3.53
CA ALA A 696 10.29 -18.07 3.06
C ALA A 696 9.30 -19.01 3.80
N PHE A 697 9.74 -20.19 4.24
CA PHE A 697 8.95 -21.08 5.09
C PHE A 697 8.54 -20.38 6.40
N TYR A 698 9.47 -19.75 7.09
CA TYR A 698 9.18 -19.01 8.32
C TYR A 698 8.25 -17.81 8.07
N ASN A 699 8.42 -17.09 6.95
CA ASN A 699 7.51 -16.02 6.56
C ASN A 699 6.09 -16.56 6.32
N ASP A 700 5.93 -17.60 5.51
CA ASP A 700 4.62 -18.21 5.25
C ASP A 700 3.97 -18.76 6.54
N ALA A 701 4.78 -19.35 7.43
CA ALA A 701 4.32 -19.88 8.73
C ALA A 701 3.95 -18.80 9.76
N THR A 702 4.36 -17.54 9.57
CA THR A 702 4.08 -16.45 10.53
C THR A 702 3.16 -15.36 10.02
N ILE A 703 2.98 -15.24 8.69
CA ILE A 703 2.14 -14.19 8.07
C ILE A 703 1.41 -14.63 6.80
N GLY A 704 1.71 -15.81 6.23
CA GLY A 704 1.18 -16.27 4.94
C GLY A 704 0.05 -17.28 5.03
N ILE A 705 -0.07 -18.13 4.01
CA ILE A 705 -1.11 -19.16 3.89
C ILE A 705 -1.00 -20.21 5.00
N ALA A 706 0.21 -20.69 5.30
CA ALA A 706 0.40 -21.68 6.38
C ALA A 706 -0.01 -21.10 7.74
N TYR A 707 0.27 -19.82 7.98
CA TYR A 707 -0.18 -19.11 9.16
C TYR A 707 -1.71 -19.03 9.23
N ASN A 708 -2.38 -18.66 8.14
CA ASN A 708 -3.85 -18.63 8.07
C ASN A 708 -4.46 -20.01 8.40
N GLN A 709 -3.95 -21.08 7.81
CA GLN A 709 -4.41 -22.45 8.09
C GLN A 709 -4.23 -22.83 9.56
N MET A 710 -3.14 -22.36 10.19
CA MET A 710 -2.92 -22.56 11.62
C MET A 710 -3.91 -21.74 12.47
N ILE A 711 -4.12 -20.47 12.16
CA ILE A 711 -5.06 -19.60 12.90
C ILE A 711 -6.47 -20.16 12.86
N ARG A 712 -6.93 -20.69 11.73
CA ARG A 712 -8.23 -21.34 11.61
C ARG A 712 -8.35 -22.57 12.51
N ARG A 713 -7.31 -23.42 12.53
CA ARG A 713 -7.26 -24.58 13.45
C ARG A 713 -7.26 -24.13 14.91
N LEU A 714 -6.59 -23.03 15.24
CA LEU A 714 -6.60 -22.48 16.59
C LEU A 714 -7.96 -21.89 16.97
N ASP A 715 -8.66 -21.24 16.05
CA ASP A 715 -10.02 -20.73 16.27
C ASP A 715 -10.97 -21.88 16.65
N GLU A 716 -10.89 -23.02 15.96
CA GLU A 716 -11.65 -24.23 16.34
C GLU A 716 -11.18 -24.80 17.70
N GLN A 717 -9.88 -24.87 17.91
CA GLN A 717 -9.31 -25.37 19.18
C GLN A 717 -9.70 -24.50 20.38
N MET A 718 -9.85 -23.17 20.19
CA MET A 718 -10.34 -22.27 21.23
C MET A 718 -11.78 -22.60 21.68
N LYS A 719 -12.60 -23.18 20.80
CA LYS A 719 -13.96 -23.63 21.15
C LYS A 719 -13.94 -24.93 21.99
N GLU A 720 -12.96 -25.82 21.75
CA GLU A 720 -12.86 -27.12 22.38
C GLU A 720 -12.00 -27.09 23.65
N ASN A 721 -10.79 -26.49 23.59
CA ASN A 721 -9.82 -26.49 24.68
C ASN A 721 -8.96 -25.21 24.69
N PRO A 722 -9.54 -24.07 25.07
CA PRO A 722 -8.85 -22.77 25.04
C PRO A 722 -7.61 -22.72 25.95
N GLN A 723 -7.59 -23.49 27.04
CA GLN A 723 -6.46 -23.51 27.97
C GLN A 723 -5.19 -24.06 27.31
N ALA A 724 -5.30 -25.06 26.44
CA ALA A 724 -4.13 -25.62 25.77
C ALA A 724 -3.42 -24.60 24.85
N VAL A 725 -4.18 -23.72 24.20
CA VAL A 725 -3.60 -22.63 23.37
C VAL A 725 -2.90 -21.60 24.27
N ALA A 726 -3.54 -21.20 25.37
CA ALA A 726 -2.97 -20.27 26.35
C ALA A 726 -1.67 -20.80 26.97
N GLU A 727 -1.66 -22.07 27.41
CA GLU A 727 -0.48 -22.73 27.97
C GLU A 727 0.67 -22.82 26.95
N LYS A 728 0.38 -23.07 25.69
CA LYS A 728 1.39 -23.12 24.63
C LYS A 728 2.07 -21.76 24.41
N LEU A 729 1.28 -20.68 24.35
CA LEU A 729 1.80 -19.32 24.24
C LEU A 729 2.59 -18.92 25.51
N GLN A 730 2.13 -19.31 26.69
CA GLN A 730 2.83 -19.05 27.95
C GLN A 730 4.21 -19.74 27.98
N GLN A 731 4.30 -20.99 27.53
CA GLN A 731 5.57 -21.72 27.41
C GLN A 731 6.54 -21.03 26.45
N LEU A 732 6.03 -20.46 25.34
CA LEU A 732 6.86 -19.70 24.39
C LEU A 732 7.40 -18.41 25.03
N ILE A 733 6.56 -17.66 25.76
CA ILE A 733 7.00 -16.46 26.49
C ILE A 733 8.16 -16.82 27.45
N GLU A 734 7.98 -17.87 28.27
CA GLU A 734 8.97 -18.31 29.26
C GLU A 734 10.28 -18.80 28.59
N LYS A 735 10.17 -19.40 27.40
CA LYS A 735 11.33 -19.86 26.64
C LYS A 735 12.07 -18.70 25.96
N VAL A 736 11.34 -17.76 25.36
CA VAL A 736 11.90 -16.75 24.47
C VAL A 736 12.36 -15.50 25.20
N PHE A 737 11.53 -14.94 26.13
CA PHE A 737 11.81 -13.61 26.72
C PHE A 737 12.76 -13.70 27.93
N VAL A 738 13.98 -14.10 27.66
CA VAL A 738 15.04 -14.23 28.64
C VAL A 738 16.30 -13.50 28.19
N ARG A 739 17.06 -12.93 29.15
CA ARG A 739 18.23 -12.09 28.85
C ARG A 739 19.31 -12.77 28.02
N LYS A 740 19.53 -14.07 28.21
CA LYS A 740 20.52 -14.84 27.44
C LYS A 740 20.19 -15.03 25.97
N ARG A 741 19.00 -14.66 25.52
CA ARG A 741 18.59 -14.69 24.12
C ARG A 741 18.53 -13.29 23.50
N MET A 742 18.83 -12.24 24.29
CA MET A 742 18.60 -10.85 23.91
C MET A 742 19.77 -10.24 23.16
N LEU A 743 19.45 -9.48 22.12
CA LEU A 743 20.28 -8.53 21.42
C LEU A 743 19.48 -7.23 21.32
N ILE A 744 20.11 -6.07 21.44
CA ILE A 744 19.44 -4.77 21.32
C ILE A 744 19.97 -4.05 20.09
N SER A 745 19.05 -3.56 19.25
CA SER A 745 19.33 -2.55 18.24
C SER A 745 18.88 -1.19 18.79
N PHE A 746 19.76 -0.19 18.76
CA PHE A 746 19.48 1.16 19.22
C PHE A 746 19.83 2.17 18.14
N THR A 747 18.84 2.91 17.64
CA THR A 747 19.05 4.00 16.70
C THR A 747 18.67 5.32 17.34
N GLY A 748 19.57 6.29 17.31
CA GLY A 748 19.35 7.61 17.89
C GLY A 748 20.49 8.58 17.59
N GLU A 749 20.43 9.78 18.15
CA GLU A 749 21.47 10.80 18.00
C GLU A 749 22.74 10.45 18.77
N GLU A 750 23.84 11.11 18.42
CA GLU A 750 25.10 11.01 19.17
C GLU A 750 24.86 11.39 20.63
N GLY A 751 25.26 10.50 21.55
CA GLY A 751 25.11 10.70 23.00
C GLY A 751 23.73 10.32 23.59
N SER A 752 22.73 9.95 22.77
CA SER A 752 21.42 9.53 23.29
C SER A 752 21.50 8.16 23.98
N TYR A 753 22.30 7.24 23.45
CA TYR A 753 22.50 5.92 24.05
C TYR A 753 23.08 5.99 25.46
N GLU A 754 24.04 6.87 25.73
CA GLU A 754 24.66 7.05 27.04
C GLU A 754 23.63 7.45 28.12
N LYS A 755 22.60 8.20 27.73
CA LYS A 755 21.46 8.54 28.61
C LYS A 755 20.48 7.37 28.69
N ALA A 756 20.26 6.65 27.61
CA ALA A 756 19.29 5.56 27.51
C ALA A 756 19.76 4.30 28.24
N SER A 757 21.03 3.94 28.12
CA SER A 757 21.60 2.69 28.61
C SER A 757 21.32 2.42 30.11
N PRO A 758 21.51 3.37 31.06
CA PRO A 758 21.18 3.13 32.47
C PRO A 758 19.69 2.84 32.70
N ILE A 759 18.81 3.49 31.95
CA ILE A 759 17.37 3.32 32.04
C ILE A 759 17.00 1.93 31.50
N MET A 760 17.44 1.57 30.30
CA MET A 760 17.22 0.25 29.72
C MET A 760 17.72 -0.85 30.66
N GLN A 761 18.94 -0.73 31.18
CA GLN A 761 19.52 -1.71 32.11
C GLN A 761 18.69 -1.91 33.37
N LYS A 762 18.13 -0.83 33.92
CA LYS A 762 17.26 -0.85 35.12
C LYS A 762 16.06 -1.77 34.93
N TYR A 763 15.41 -1.69 33.79
CA TYR A 763 14.19 -2.47 33.47
C TYR A 763 14.51 -3.87 32.94
N LEU A 764 15.47 -4.02 32.03
CA LEU A 764 15.80 -5.32 31.42
C LEU A 764 16.44 -6.32 32.41
N LYS A 765 17.05 -5.82 33.50
CA LYS A 765 17.52 -6.71 34.60
C LYS A 765 16.39 -7.48 35.29
N LYS A 766 15.14 -7.04 35.15
CA LYS A 766 13.99 -7.73 35.75
C LYS A 766 13.53 -8.93 34.93
N LEU A 767 13.93 -9.03 33.66
CA LEU A 767 13.70 -10.21 32.84
C LEU A 767 14.47 -11.41 33.39
N PRO A 768 13.93 -12.64 33.31
CA PRO A 768 14.64 -13.85 33.68
C PRO A 768 16.00 -13.98 32.98
N GLU A 769 16.99 -14.58 33.62
CA GLU A 769 18.28 -14.85 32.98
C GLU A 769 18.10 -15.86 31.85
N GLY A 770 17.44 -16.98 32.15
CA GLY A 770 17.12 -18.06 31.22
C GLY A 770 18.32 -18.80 30.65
N THR A 771 18.09 -19.46 29.53
CA THR A 771 19.13 -20.18 28.78
C THR A 771 19.30 -19.59 27.39
N PRO A 772 20.51 -19.60 26.80
CA PRO A 772 20.68 -19.24 25.40
C PRO A 772 19.89 -20.16 24.48
N ALA A 773 19.58 -19.70 23.27
CA ALA A 773 19.00 -20.56 22.26
C ALA A 773 19.93 -21.73 21.92
N GLN A 774 19.35 -22.89 21.65
CA GLN A 774 20.06 -24.08 21.22
C GLN A 774 20.34 -24.03 19.70
N ALA A 775 20.89 -25.11 19.14
CA ALA A 775 21.13 -25.25 17.72
C ALA A 775 19.84 -25.08 16.92
N ALA A 776 19.95 -24.42 15.77
CA ALA A 776 18.81 -24.16 14.90
C ALA A 776 18.11 -25.46 14.46
N ILE A 777 16.79 -25.41 14.38
CA ILE A 777 15.94 -26.46 13.81
C ILE A 777 15.63 -26.05 12.37
N HIS A 778 15.88 -26.95 11.43
CA HIS A 778 15.59 -26.70 10.03
C HIS A 778 14.37 -27.49 9.60
N PRO A 779 13.35 -26.83 8.99
CA PRO A 779 12.18 -27.52 8.48
C PRO A 779 12.53 -28.40 7.27
N VAL A 780 11.75 -29.44 7.04
CA VAL A 780 11.85 -30.29 5.86
C VAL A 780 11.03 -29.68 4.73
N LEU A 781 11.72 -29.11 3.76
CA LEU A 781 11.10 -28.46 2.60
C LEU A 781 10.76 -29.49 1.51
N SER A 782 9.73 -29.20 0.72
CA SER A 782 9.35 -30.04 -0.42
C SER A 782 8.75 -29.18 -1.55
N LYS A 783 9.20 -29.42 -2.78
CA LYS A 783 8.68 -28.77 -3.99
C LYS A 783 7.22 -29.11 -4.21
N LYS A 784 6.43 -28.11 -4.55
CA LYS A 784 4.97 -28.27 -4.73
C LYS A 784 4.48 -27.37 -5.86
N ASN A 785 3.31 -27.75 -6.40
CA ASN A 785 2.48 -26.93 -7.26
C ASN A 785 1.10 -26.85 -6.63
N GLU A 786 0.75 -25.72 -6.05
CA GLU A 786 -0.48 -25.56 -5.29
C GLU A 786 -1.38 -24.48 -5.92
N GLY A 787 -2.69 -24.77 -5.98
CA GLY A 787 -3.74 -23.81 -6.34
C GLY A 787 -4.60 -23.48 -5.12
N PHE A 788 -4.76 -22.20 -4.81
CA PHE A 788 -5.62 -21.69 -3.74
C PHE A 788 -6.78 -20.90 -4.35
N THR A 789 -7.99 -21.45 -4.21
CA THR A 789 -9.18 -20.89 -4.85
C THR A 789 -9.88 -19.86 -3.97
N ASP A 790 -10.32 -18.79 -4.60
CA ASP A 790 -11.22 -17.80 -4.01
C ASP A 790 -12.32 -17.40 -5.00
N ALA A 791 -13.22 -16.50 -4.59
CA ALA A 791 -14.32 -16.03 -5.42
C ALA A 791 -13.93 -14.89 -6.40
N SER A 792 -12.63 -14.55 -6.51
CA SER A 792 -12.19 -13.48 -7.40
C SER A 792 -12.35 -13.84 -8.88
N GLN A 793 -12.37 -12.82 -9.75
CA GLN A 793 -12.42 -13.01 -11.22
C GLN A 793 -11.03 -12.96 -11.88
N ILE A 794 -9.99 -12.87 -11.05
CA ILE A 794 -8.58 -12.77 -11.48
C ILE A 794 -7.74 -13.75 -10.69
N GLN A 795 -6.51 -13.93 -11.08
CA GLN A 795 -5.55 -14.74 -10.35
C GLN A 795 -4.21 -14.04 -10.19
N TYR A 796 -3.40 -14.62 -9.31
CA TYR A 796 -2.01 -14.29 -9.04
C TYR A 796 -1.17 -15.54 -9.29
N VAL A 797 -0.36 -15.52 -10.33
CA VAL A 797 0.42 -16.69 -10.78
C VAL A 797 1.87 -16.51 -10.37
N ALA A 798 2.37 -17.30 -9.43
CA ALA A 798 3.75 -17.20 -8.94
C ALA A 798 4.57 -18.45 -9.26
N ARG A 799 5.76 -18.25 -9.84
CA ARG A 799 6.81 -19.28 -10.03
C ARG A 799 8.03 -18.89 -9.22
N SER A 800 8.64 -19.86 -8.56
CA SER A 800 9.83 -19.64 -7.74
C SER A 800 10.90 -20.71 -7.94
N GLY A 801 12.09 -20.43 -7.42
CA GLY A 801 13.23 -21.35 -7.34
C GLY A 801 14.42 -20.69 -6.64
N ASN A 802 15.51 -21.44 -6.45
CA ASN A 802 16.70 -20.95 -5.80
C ASN A 802 17.95 -21.27 -6.63
N PHE A 803 18.60 -20.24 -7.19
CA PHE A 803 19.76 -20.44 -8.06
C PHE A 803 21.04 -20.86 -7.30
N ILE A 804 21.16 -20.56 -6.01
CA ILE A 804 22.32 -20.99 -5.21
C ILE A 804 22.30 -22.50 -5.01
N SER A 805 21.13 -23.10 -4.83
CA SER A 805 20.98 -24.56 -4.73
C SER A 805 21.46 -25.30 -5.98
N HIS A 806 21.49 -24.60 -7.11
CA HIS A 806 21.99 -25.09 -8.40
C HIS A 806 23.48 -24.73 -8.66
N GLY A 807 24.15 -24.13 -7.66
CA GLY A 807 25.58 -23.81 -7.74
C GLY A 807 25.91 -22.46 -8.38
N TYR A 808 24.92 -21.60 -8.63
CA TYR A 808 25.15 -20.23 -9.09
C TYR A 808 25.38 -19.29 -7.91
N ALA A 809 26.15 -18.23 -8.14
CA ALA A 809 26.42 -17.19 -7.15
C ALA A 809 25.62 -15.93 -7.44
N TYR A 810 25.28 -15.17 -6.40
CA TYR A 810 24.68 -13.85 -6.56
C TYR A 810 25.64 -12.86 -7.21
N HIS A 811 25.14 -12.04 -8.13
CA HIS A 811 25.88 -10.97 -8.81
C HIS A 811 25.00 -9.72 -8.95
N GLY A 812 25.59 -8.53 -8.85
CA GLY A 812 24.86 -7.26 -8.92
C GLY A 812 24.02 -7.06 -10.19
N THR A 813 24.40 -7.70 -11.30
CA THR A 813 23.63 -7.67 -12.56
C THR A 813 22.23 -8.28 -12.45
N LEU A 814 21.95 -9.10 -11.44
CA LEU A 814 20.60 -9.61 -11.17
C LEU A 814 19.61 -8.49 -10.81
N LYS A 815 20.09 -7.38 -10.21
CA LYS A 815 19.24 -6.20 -9.97
C LYS A 815 18.89 -5.48 -11.27
N ILE A 816 19.82 -5.44 -12.23
CA ILE A 816 19.54 -4.90 -13.57
C ILE A 816 18.58 -5.83 -14.30
N LEU A 817 18.78 -7.14 -14.24
CA LEU A 817 17.88 -8.12 -14.85
C LEU A 817 16.46 -8.00 -14.29
N LYS A 818 16.31 -7.78 -12.98
CA LYS A 818 14.99 -7.48 -12.37
C LYS A 818 14.33 -6.28 -13.06
N MET A 819 15.06 -5.20 -13.28
CA MET A 819 14.56 -4.00 -13.96
C MET A 819 14.13 -4.33 -15.40
N ILE A 820 14.99 -5.01 -16.15
CA ILE A 820 14.72 -5.42 -17.54
C ILE A 820 13.47 -6.30 -17.61
N LEU A 821 13.39 -7.34 -16.80
CA LEU A 821 12.25 -8.26 -16.85
C LEU A 821 10.94 -7.57 -16.47
N SER A 822 10.95 -6.76 -15.41
CA SER A 822 9.75 -6.10 -14.91
C SER A 822 9.17 -5.07 -15.87
N TYR A 823 10.01 -4.36 -16.65
CA TYR A 823 9.57 -3.24 -17.49
C TYR A 823 9.69 -3.49 -19.01
N GLU A 824 10.26 -4.62 -19.44
CA GLU A 824 10.31 -5.01 -20.83
C GLU A 824 9.53 -6.31 -21.07
N TYR A 825 10.12 -7.45 -20.72
CA TYR A 825 9.58 -8.75 -21.11
C TYR A 825 8.26 -9.09 -20.42
N LEU A 826 8.20 -9.00 -19.10
CA LEU A 826 6.99 -9.35 -18.34
C LEU A 826 5.90 -8.30 -18.58
N TRP A 827 6.26 -7.02 -18.56
CA TRP A 827 5.33 -5.93 -18.83
C TRP A 827 4.62 -6.09 -20.17
N MET A 828 5.39 -6.30 -21.23
CA MET A 828 4.84 -6.45 -22.59
C MET A 828 3.95 -7.70 -22.71
N ASN A 829 4.37 -8.85 -22.15
CA ASN A 829 3.67 -10.10 -22.39
C ASN A 829 2.53 -10.38 -21.39
N ILE A 830 2.65 -9.91 -20.15
CA ILE A 830 1.66 -10.18 -19.09
C ILE A 830 0.67 -9.01 -18.95
N ARG A 831 1.15 -7.74 -18.95
CA ARG A 831 0.27 -6.58 -18.85
C ARG A 831 -0.26 -6.16 -20.21
N VAL A 832 0.57 -5.69 -21.11
CA VAL A 832 0.13 -5.07 -22.39
C VAL A 832 -0.66 -6.04 -23.24
N LYS A 833 -0.13 -7.24 -23.48
CA LYS A 833 -0.78 -8.29 -24.29
C LYS A 833 -1.76 -9.16 -23.49
N GLY A 834 -1.43 -9.41 -22.22
CA GLY A 834 -2.18 -10.32 -21.37
C GLY A 834 -3.35 -9.66 -20.63
N GLY A 835 -3.31 -8.34 -20.47
CA GLY A 835 -4.34 -7.57 -19.78
C GLY A 835 -4.28 -7.69 -18.25
N ALA A 836 -3.18 -8.17 -17.67
CA ALA A 836 -2.94 -8.12 -16.23
C ALA A 836 -2.64 -6.69 -15.79
N TYR A 837 -2.92 -6.37 -14.53
CA TYR A 837 -2.57 -5.05 -13.99
C TYR A 837 -1.07 -4.87 -13.79
N GLY A 838 -0.36 -5.92 -13.37
CA GLY A 838 1.08 -5.85 -13.14
C GLY A 838 1.80 -7.18 -13.17
N CYS A 839 3.12 -7.10 -13.10
CA CYS A 839 4.01 -8.25 -13.03
C CYS A 839 5.30 -7.87 -12.30
N MET A 840 5.90 -8.82 -11.58
CA MET A 840 7.08 -8.58 -10.77
C MET A 840 8.05 -9.75 -10.86
N SER A 841 9.33 -9.46 -10.65
CA SER A 841 10.37 -10.47 -10.45
C SER A 841 11.30 -10.06 -9.31
N SER A 842 11.95 -11.03 -8.67
CA SER A 842 12.92 -10.75 -7.61
C SER A 842 14.02 -11.82 -7.60
N PHE A 843 15.24 -11.38 -7.28
CA PHE A 843 16.43 -12.23 -7.14
C PHE A 843 17.17 -11.79 -5.88
N LEU A 844 17.07 -12.58 -4.82
CA LEU A 844 17.65 -12.26 -3.53
C LEU A 844 19.11 -12.78 -3.41
N ARG A 845 19.89 -12.21 -2.49
CA ARG A 845 21.25 -12.69 -2.19
C ARG A 845 21.28 -14.11 -1.62
N THR A 846 20.16 -14.58 -1.08
CA THR A 846 19.97 -15.97 -0.63
C THR A 846 19.79 -16.97 -1.79
N GLY A 847 19.69 -16.48 -3.03
CA GLY A 847 19.34 -17.30 -4.19
C GLY A 847 17.83 -17.40 -4.45
N ASP A 848 17.02 -17.09 -3.48
CA ASP A 848 15.55 -17.12 -3.60
C ASP A 848 15.10 -16.16 -4.69
N SER A 849 14.30 -16.68 -5.63
CA SER A 849 13.88 -15.95 -6.80
C SER A 849 12.44 -16.27 -7.17
N TYR A 850 11.72 -15.28 -7.65
CA TYR A 850 10.34 -15.49 -8.11
C TYR A 850 9.96 -14.60 -9.29
N PHE A 851 8.93 -15.03 -10.00
CA PHE A 851 8.16 -14.29 -10.99
C PHE A 851 6.69 -14.36 -10.58
N VAL A 852 5.98 -13.23 -10.59
CA VAL A 852 4.57 -13.21 -10.20
C VAL A 852 3.77 -12.21 -11.02
N SER A 853 2.52 -12.56 -11.37
CA SER A 853 1.54 -11.65 -11.98
C SER A 853 0.58 -11.07 -10.92
N TYR A 854 0.01 -9.91 -11.21
CA TYR A 854 -0.90 -9.19 -10.32
C TYR A 854 -2.19 -8.83 -11.04
N ARG A 855 -3.33 -9.24 -10.47
CA ARG A 855 -4.67 -9.09 -11.06
C ARG A 855 -4.69 -9.56 -12.52
N ASP A 856 -4.34 -10.82 -12.72
CA ASP A 856 -4.13 -11.43 -14.03
C ASP A 856 -5.37 -12.20 -14.49
N PRO A 857 -5.94 -11.91 -15.67
CA PRO A 857 -7.03 -12.70 -16.23
C PRO A 857 -6.58 -14.07 -16.78
N ASN A 858 -5.26 -14.31 -16.91
CA ASN A 858 -4.71 -15.53 -17.48
C ASN A 858 -3.96 -16.36 -16.44
N LEU A 859 -3.95 -17.70 -16.61
CA LEU A 859 -3.19 -18.63 -15.78
C LEU A 859 -2.13 -19.37 -16.60
N ALA A 860 -2.55 -20.30 -17.45
CA ALA A 860 -1.64 -21.12 -18.24
C ALA A 860 -0.80 -20.29 -19.23
N LYS A 861 -1.39 -19.26 -19.84
CA LYS A 861 -0.67 -18.34 -20.73
C LYS A 861 0.45 -17.61 -19.99
N THR A 862 0.18 -17.10 -18.80
CA THR A 862 1.17 -16.40 -17.95
C THR A 862 2.29 -17.32 -17.54
N ASN A 863 1.98 -18.55 -17.09
CA ASN A 863 3.01 -19.53 -16.78
C ASN A 863 3.90 -19.85 -18.00
N ALA A 864 3.31 -19.92 -19.22
CA ALA A 864 4.06 -20.13 -20.45
C ALA A 864 4.98 -18.94 -20.82
N VAL A 865 4.64 -17.72 -20.40
CA VAL A 865 5.51 -16.54 -20.52
C VAL A 865 6.75 -16.72 -19.64
N TYR A 866 6.59 -17.17 -18.41
CA TYR A 866 7.74 -17.41 -17.50
C TYR A 866 8.72 -18.43 -18.07
N GLU A 867 8.23 -19.52 -18.68
CA GLU A 867 9.09 -20.56 -19.25
C GLU A 867 10.01 -20.04 -20.38
N LYS A 868 9.69 -18.91 -21.01
CA LYS A 868 10.47 -18.31 -22.09
C LYS A 868 11.45 -17.23 -21.64
N ILE A 869 11.49 -16.90 -20.35
CA ILE A 869 12.43 -15.88 -19.85
C ILE A 869 13.89 -16.22 -20.18
N PRO A 870 14.39 -17.48 -20.04
CA PRO A 870 15.77 -17.81 -20.39
C PRO A 870 16.12 -17.51 -21.85
N GLU A 871 15.20 -17.77 -22.79
CA GLU A 871 15.42 -17.49 -24.21
C GLU A 871 15.52 -15.99 -24.47
N TYR A 872 14.65 -15.19 -23.82
CA TYR A 872 14.71 -13.74 -23.87
C TYR A 872 16.04 -13.21 -23.33
N VAL A 873 16.47 -13.66 -22.15
CA VAL A 873 17.73 -13.24 -21.53
C VAL A 873 18.93 -13.62 -22.42
N ALA A 874 18.94 -14.82 -22.99
CA ALA A 874 20.01 -15.27 -23.90
C ALA A 874 20.13 -14.40 -25.17
N SER A 875 19.01 -13.84 -25.63
CA SER A 875 18.96 -13.00 -26.86
C SER A 875 19.09 -11.50 -26.55
N PHE A 876 19.23 -11.10 -25.30
CA PHE A 876 19.25 -9.69 -24.88
C PHE A 876 20.46 -8.94 -25.45
N ASP A 877 20.23 -7.94 -26.29
CA ASP A 877 21.29 -7.20 -26.97
C ASP A 877 20.91 -5.71 -27.17
N PRO A 878 20.74 -4.95 -26.08
CA PRO A 878 20.41 -3.53 -26.12
C PRO A 878 21.62 -2.73 -26.59
N ASP A 879 21.37 -1.51 -27.06
CA ASP A 879 22.43 -0.54 -27.28
C ASP A 879 22.97 0.06 -25.94
N GLU A 880 23.98 0.91 -26.03
CA GLU A 880 24.62 1.54 -24.85
C GLU A 880 23.66 2.48 -24.11
N ARG A 881 22.73 3.13 -24.82
CA ARG A 881 21.74 4.02 -24.21
C ARG A 881 20.74 3.22 -23.35
N ASP A 882 20.20 2.15 -23.89
CA ASP A 882 19.26 1.30 -23.19
C ASP A 882 19.91 0.61 -22.00
N MET A 883 21.13 0.11 -22.17
CA MET A 883 21.88 -0.49 -21.05
C MET A 883 22.13 0.55 -19.93
N THR A 884 22.47 1.80 -20.29
CA THR A 884 22.62 2.89 -19.32
C THR A 884 21.32 3.20 -18.60
N LYS A 885 20.19 3.18 -19.30
CA LYS A 885 18.84 3.37 -18.76
C LYS A 885 18.54 2.36 -17.64
N TYR A 886 18.70 1.07 -17.91
CA TYR A 886 18.46 0.03 -16.90
C TYR A 886 19.37 0.15 -15.67
N ILE A 887 20.63 0.57 -15.87
CA ILE A 887 21.55 0.86 -14.78
C ILE A 887 21.03 2.02 -13.92
N ILE A 888 20.61 3.14 -14.53
CA ILE A 888 20.08 4.31 -13.82
C ILE A 888 18.86 3.93 -12.98
N GLY A 889 17.87 3.25 -13.58
CA GLY A 889 16.68 2.80 -12.86
C GLY A 889 16.99 1.83 -11.71
N THR A 890 18.02 1.00 -11.86
CA THR A 890 18.52 0.15 -10.77
C THR A 890 19.06 1.00 -9.62
N PHE A 891 19.78 2.10 -9.91
CA PHE A 891 20.27 3.03 -8.90
C PHE A 891 19.17 3.82 -8.20
N GLY A 892 18.09 4.17 -8.90
CA GLY A 892 16.91 4.79 -8.29
C GLY A 892 16.41 3.99 -7.08
N ALA A 893 16.29 2.67 -7.23
CA ALA A 893 15.89 1.79 -6.15
C ALA A 893 16.96 1.60 -5.05
N LEU A 894 18.27 1.67 -5.40
CA LEU A 894 19.37 1.49 -4.45
C LEU A 894 19.63 2.72 -3.57
N ASP A 895 19.41 3.91 -4.12
CA ASP A 895 19.77 5.18 -3.49
C ASP A 895 18.55 5.93 -2.92
N THR A 896 17.42 5.28 -2.79
CA THR A 896 16.21 5.86 -2.16
C THR A 896 16.58 6.42 -0.77
N PRO A 897 16.26 7.69 -0.46
CA PRO A 897 16.51 8.27 0.85
C PRO A 897 15.86 7.48 1.98
N LEU A 898 16.60 7.27 3.07
CA LEU A 898 16.13 6.54 4.24
C LEU A 898 15.93 7.48 5.42
N ASN A 899 14.83 7.32 6.15
CA ASN A 899 14.63 7.96 7.45
C ASN A 899 15.56 7.36 8.54
N PRO A 900 15.63 7.94 9.74
CA PRO A 900 16.51 7.46 10.80
C PRO A 900 16.25 6.00 11.21
N GLU A 901 14.98 5.59 11.35
CA GLU A 901 14.62 4.21 11.69
C GLU A 901 15.08 3.24 10.61
N ALA A 902 14.82 3.55 9.35
CA ALA A 902 15.21 2.70 8.23
C ALA A 902 16.73 2.58 8.07
N LYS A 903 17.52 3.64 8.37
CA LYS A 903 18.99 3.58 8.40
C LYS A 903 19.50 2.62 9.47
N GLY A 904 18.92 2.67 10.66
CA GLY A 904 19.25 1.76 11.76
C GLY A 904 18.86 0.32 11.42
N SER A 905 17.65 0.10 10.98
CA SER A 905 17.14 -1.23 10.61
C SER A 905 17.93 -1.88 9.48
N ARG A 906 18.30 -1.10 8.43
CA ARG A 906 19.18 -1.55 7.35
C ARG A 906 20.55 -1.96 7.88
N SER A 907 21.12 -1.17 8.78
CA SER A 907 22.43 -1.44 9.36
C SER A 907 22.42 -2.67 10.26
N MET A 908 21.34 -2.84 11.04
CA MET A 908 21.14 -4.00 11.89
C MET A 908 20.92 -5.30 11.09
N ALA A 909 20.13 -5.23 10.01
CA ALA A 909 19.94 -6.37 9.10
C ALA A 909 21.28 -6.80 8.50
N ALA A 910 22.07 -5.85 7.97
CA ALA A 910 23.39 -6.15 7.43
C ALA A 910 24.34 -6.78 8.49
N TYR A 911 24.25 -6.33 9.74
CA TYR A 911 25.03 -6.92 10.85
C TYR A 911 24.66 -8.40 11.08
N LEU A 912 23.36 -8.71 11.13
CA LEU A 912 22.86 -10.07 11.38
C LEU A 912 23.06 -11.01 10.18
N GLU A 913 22.98 -10.47 8.97
CA GLU A 913 23.19 -11.20 7.71
C GLU A 913 24.67 -11.36 7.33
N HIS A 914 25.60 -10.77 8.13
CA HIS A 914 27.02 -10.70 7.86
C HIS A 914 27.37 -10.03 6.51
N LEU A 915 26.53 -9.06 6.08
CA LEU A 915 26.72 -8.28 4.87
C LEU A 915 27.68 -7.11 5.13
N THR A 916 28.80 -7.07 4.42
CA THR A 916 29.83 -6.04 4.61
C THR A 916 29.66 -4.85 3.67
N TYR A 917 30.30 -3.72 4.01
CA TYR A 917 30.36 -2.56 3.13
C TYR A 917 31.04 -2.87 1.81
N GLU A 918 32.12 -3.66 1.83
CA GLU A 918 32.88 -4.07 0.64
C GLU A 918 32.00 -4.87 -0.34
N GLU A 919 31.07 -5.66 0.18
CA GLU A 919 30.15 -6.44 -0.66
C GLU A 919 29.09 -5.58 -1.31
N ILE A 920 28.50 -4.62 -0.60
CA ILE A 920 27.55 -3.69 -1.22
C ILE A 920 28.25 -2.74 -2.19
N GLN A 921 29.51 -2.36 -1.91
CA GLN A 921 30.32 -1.57 -2.85
C GLN A 921 30.65 -2.39 -4.11
N LYS A 922 31.05 -3.65 -3.95
CA LYS A 922 31.28 -4.56 -5.08
C LYS A 922 30.02 -4.73 -5.94
N GLU A 923 28.84 -4.96 -5.33
CA GLU A 923 27.58 -5.04 -6.05
C GLU A 923 27.33 -3.76 -6.85
N ARG A 924 27.57 -2.59 -6.23
CA ARG A 924 27.43 -1.30 -6.89
C ARG A 924 28.37 -1.15 -8.09
N ASP A 925 29.64 -1.55 -7.96
CA ASP A 925 30.62 -1.54 -9.05
C ASP A 925 30.22 -2.49 -10.19
N GLU A 926 29.72 -3.69 -9.86
CA GLU A 926 29.18 -4.66 -10.83
C GLU A 926 28.01 -4.07 -11.63
N ILE A 927 27.11 -3.32 -10.98
CA ILE A 927 25.98 -2.65 -11.66
C ILE A 927 26.50 -1.53 -12.57
N LEU A 928 27.40 -0.65 -12.08
CA LEU A 928 27.92 0.49 -12.85
C LEU A 928 28.67 0.06 -14.11
N THR A 929 29.36 -1.08 -14.06
CA THR A 929 30.19 -1.58 -15.15
C THR A 929 29.52 -2.64 -16.02
N ALA A 930 28.27 -3.00 -15.72
CA ALA A 930 27.54 -4.05 -16.41
C ALA A 930 27.42 -3.81 -17.92
N THR A 931 27.51 -4.90 -18.66
CA THR A 931 27.39 -4.96 -20.12
C THR A 931 26.23 -5.88 -20.55
N PRO A 932 25.74 -5.79 -21.79
CA PRO A 932 24.75 -6.74 -22.31
C PRO A 932 25.21 -8.21 -22.22
N ALA A 933 26.51 -8.47 -22.35
CA ALA A 933 27.06 -9.82 -22.22
C ALA A 933 26.91 -10.39 -20.79
N ASP A 934 27.03 -9.54 -19.77
CA ASP A 934 26.84 -9.96 -18.38
C ASP A 934 25.38 -10.37 -18.14
N ILE A 935 24.41 -9.64 -18.72
CA ILE A 935 23.00 -10.00 -18.64
C ILE A 935 22.71 -11.31 -19.36
N ARG A 936 23.21 -11.48 -20.60
CA ARG A 936 23.05 -12.77 -21.35
C ARG A 936 23.60 -13.97 -20.59
N SER A 937 24.69 -13.79 -19.85
CA SER A 937 25.29 -14.86 -19.05
C SER A 937 24.38 -15.39 -17.94
N LEU A 938 23.33 -14.66 -17.56
CA LEU A 938 22.37 -15.07 -16.54
C LEU A 938 21.29 -16.03 -17.06
N SER A 939 21.23 -16.31 -18.37
CA SER A 939 20.21 -17.18 -18.97
C SER A 939 20.13 -18.56 -18.32
N ASP A 940 21.28 -19.23 -18.12
CA ASP A 940 21.33 -20.56 -17.51
C ASP A 940 20.94 -20.52 -16.02
N LEU A 941 21.28 -19.44 -15.33
CA LEU A 941 20.84 -19.20 -13.95
C LEU A 941 19.31 -19.10 -13.89
N ILE A 942 18.69 -18.33 -14.79
CA ILE A 942 17.22 -18.21 -14.84
C ILE A 942 16.57 -19.56 -15.21
N ALA A 943 17.13 -20.29 -16.15
CA ALA A 943 16.66 -21.64 -16.49
C ALA A 943 16.72 -22.58 -15.27
N SER A 944 17.74 -22.45 -14.42
CA SER A 944 17.87 -23.24 -13.20
C SER A 944 16.74 -22.94 -12.19
N ILE A 945 16.36 -21.66 -11.99
CA ILE A 945 15.23 -21.24 -11.15
C ILE A 945 13.92 -21.91 -11.64
N LEU A 946 13.65 -21.82 -12.93
CA LEU A 946 12.42 -22.38 -13.50
C LEU A 946 12.39 -23.92 -13.49
N SER A 947 13.56 -24.57 -13.46
CA SER A 947 13.67 -26.03 -13.38
C SER A 947 13.16 -26.60 -12.07
N ASP A 948 13.07 -25.78 -11.01
CA ASP A 948 12.54 -26.17 -9.71
C ASP A 948 11.04 -26.46 -9.76
N GLN A 949 10.34 -25.90 -10.76
CA GLN A 949 8.91 -26.10 -11.03
C GLN A 949 8.00 -25.82 -9.82
N CYS A 950 8.41 -24.93 -8.92
CA CYS A 950 7.59 -24.48 -7.80
C CYS A 950 6.56 -23.45 -8.29
N LEU A 951 5.27 -23.80 -8.18
CA LEU A 951 4.15 -22.99 -8.64
C LEU A 951 3.16 -22.78 -7.49
N CYS A 952 2.75 -21.54 -7.29
CA CYS A 952 1.59 -21.22 -6.47
C CYS A 952 0.67 -20.27 -7.21
N VAL A 953 -0.60 -20.59 -7.27
CA VAL A 953 -1.63 -19.75 -7.86
C VAL A 953 -2.70 -19.46 -6.81
N VAL A 954 -3.06 -18.20 -6.66
CA VAL A 954 -4.16 -17.75 -5.79
C VAL A 954 -5.20 -17.06 -6.68
N GLY A 955 -6.48 -17.36 -6.52
CA GLY A 955 -7.55 -16.64 -7.20
C GLY A 955 -8.68 -17.49 -7.77
N ASN A 956 -9.14 -17.14 -8.96
CA ASN A 956 -10.36 -17.62 -9.57
C ASN A 956 -10.52 -19.16 -9.51
N GLU A 957 -11.57 -19.60 -8.81
CA GLU A 957 -11.85 -21.03 -8.59
C GLU A 957 -12.01 -21.80 -9.93
N HIS A 958 -12.73 -21.23 -10.90
CA HIS A 958 -12.98 -21.92 -12.17
C HIS A 958 -11.69 -22.10 -12.97
N ALA A 959 -10.89 -21.04 -13.10
CA ALA A 959 -9.63 -21.06 -13.86
C ALA A 959 -8.62 -22.06 -13.24
N ILE A 960 -8.50 -22.11 -11.91
CA ILE A 960 -7.62 -23.05 -11.21
C ILE A 960 -8.11 -24.48 -11.38
N ARG A 961 -9.42 -24.74 -11.28
CA ARG A 961 -9.99 -26.09 -11.44
C ARG A 961 -9.94 -26.58 -12.91
N GLU A 962 -10.10 -25.68 -13.87
CA GLU A 962 -9.96 -26.00 -15.31
C GLU A 962 -8.53 -26.46 -15.63
N GLU A 963 -7.53 -25.80 -15.06
CA GLU A 963 -6.10 -26.10 -15.21
C GLU A 963 -5.58 -27.06 -14.13
N SER A 964 -6.45 -27.90 -13.57
CA SER A 964 -6.12 -28.81 -12.45
C SER A 964 -4.90 -29.69 -12.69
N GLY A 965 -4.57 -29.97 -13.96
CA GLY A 965 -3.37 -30.74 -14.33
C GLY A 965 -2.04 -30.05 -13.99
N MET A 966 -2.04 -28.74 -13.72
CA MET A 966 -0.85 -28.00 -13.33
C MET A 966 -0.51 -28.15 -11.84
N PHE A 967 -1.44 -28.64 -11.01
CA PHE A 967 -1.32 -28.62 -9.56
C PHE A 967 -1.21 -30.01 -8.94
N THR A 968 -0.41 -30.12 -7.89
CA THR A 968 -0.36 -31.30 -7.02
C THR A 968 -1.50 -31.30 -5.99
N SER A 969 -1.98 -30.10 -5.63
CA SER A 969 -3.14 -29.93 -4.75
C SER A 969 -3.89 -28.63 -5.08
N ILE A 970 -5.21 -28.66 -4.91
CA ILE A 970 -6.10 -27.49 -5.00
C ILE A 970 -6.93 -27.45 -3.74
N GLN A 971 -6.99 -26.28 -3.10
CA GLN A 971 -7.75 -26.06 -1.86
C GLN A 971 -8.29 -24.64 -1.81
N GLY A 972 -9.32 -24.39 -1.01
CA GLY A 972 -9.82 -23.05 -0.76
C GLY A 972 -8.78 -22.20 -0.04
N LEU A 973 -8.62 -20.94 -0.43
CA LEU A 973 -7.68 -19.99 0.20
C LEU A 973 -8.02 -19.80 1.69
N CYS A 974 -9.29 -19.89 1.98
CA CYS A 974 -9.86 -19.70 3.30
C CYS A 974 -10.32 -21.01 3.97
N GLU A 975 -9.86 -22.18 3.51
CA GLU A 975 -10.13 -23.51 4.13
C GLU A 975 -9.13 -23.93 5.22
#